data_55714cbf2f5d8140f2d8c4b435a1f89f
#
_entry.id   55714cbf2f5d8140f2d8c4b435a1f89f
#
_cell.length_a   1.000
_cell.length_b   1.000
_cell.length_c   1.000
_cell.angle_alpha   90.00
_cell.angle_beta   90.00
_cell.angle_gamma   90.00
#
_symmetry.space_group_name_H-M   'P 1'
#
loop_
_entity.id
_entity.type
_entity.pdbx_description
1 polymer ?
#
loop_
_entity_poly.entity_id
_entity_poly.type
_entity_poly.pdbx_seq_one_letter_code
_entity_poly.pdbx_strand_id
1 'polypeptide(L)'
;MSTALRRIAAIAVASLALVGVWATPASAAGEEFDKFGVESVSAGLTDQQAGAHADMMIAVKLTTKGDSPYARVRDIEIELPPGPIGNPQAVPACTVEQLGEGHENSACPFDTQVGITSVRVIAPAPGVYDEPVYNMVPPKGTDIVARLGFMAVDWPTFINIRLDPNDLGLIATAESIPAAAGLSEATTTIWGVPSASVHDEERITPEEAIKGNAPAGGRQVTPRGPFLTNPTDCSLARQVRVTARSYQLPDQPSTMSAPFPAIVGCGKLNFAPKFTTTATNPEAAAPTGVNTELSIPQDESPQGLGTSTVKSARVTLPLGFAINPAAADGLEACSADQVGYGRNVPASCPDAAKIGSIEADVPALQEPLHGAVYQRTPDPGHLFGFWVVADEQGVHLKLPAQIEPNPLTGQVTVVLDHIAGLEGLPQVPVADLKLNVFGGPRAPLATPSGCGTYLTEFSFAPWSGRPAFQGITSMQITAGCGKGGFAPRIEAGSLSPAGGHYAPFAFTLTREDGESNPATIALHLPKGVLAKLAGVPLCPDAAAVSGACPLASRLGSLTAASGVGGAPLWIPQPGKAPTAVYLAGPYEGAPYSVVSVVPAQAGPFDLGLVVNRAAIRVNPDTAQASVVTDPLPQFLEGVPLSYRTIHVLVDRPGFTLNPTSCRPKKTVATVTAADGKVAEPSDGFQATKCAQLPYKPQLRLTFKGSMKRTGNPAVRATLRQKRGQANSAGATVLLPKSEFIDNSHISNPCTRVQFAAEACPPKSVLGTVEARTPLLSKPLRGKVYFRSNGGERELPDLVADLRGQLRVTLVGFIDSVKGRVRTRFLSVPDAPVTSFTLKLYGGSRGLIENSRNLCISKPRVEIRLDAQNGRSQDTNPLIGLPCGKHGKKK
;
A
#
# COMPACT_ATOMS: atom_id res chain seq x y z
N MET A 1 28.60 27.29 -26.37
CA MET A 1 29.91 27.63 -26.93
C MET A 1 30.77 26.47 -26.58
N SER A 2 30.94 25.59 -27.48
CA SER A 2 31.98 25.47 -28.49
C SER A 2 33.15 24.63 -27.95
N THR A 3 33.16 23.37 -28.30
CA THR A 3 33.99 22.66 -29.35
C THR A 3 35.38 22.39 -28.89
N ALA A 4 35.77 21.18 -28.81
CA ALA A 4 36.26 20.24 -29.82
C ALA A 4 37.76 20.15 -29.84
N LEU A 5 38.39 19.08 -29.91
CA LEU A 5 38.94 18.21 -30.97
C LEU A 5 40.08 17.38 -30.34
N ARG A 6 40.09 16.08 -30.41
CA ARG A 6 40.46 15.14 -31.47
C ARG A 6 41.94 15.12 -31.90
N ARG A 7 42.52 13.91 -31.72
CA ARG A 7 43.50 13.22 -32.62
C ARG A 7 44.97 13.66 -32.51
N ILE A 8 45.99 12.74 -32.57
CA ILE A 8 46.43 11.70 -33.55
C ILE A 8 47.64 11.04 -32.87
N ALA A 9 47.80 9.78 -32.66
CA ALA A 9 48.24 8.71 -33.58
C ALA A 9 49.66 8.83 -34.12
N ALA A 10 50.43 7.80 -33.80
CA ALA A 10 51.23 6.94 -34.64
C ALA A 10 52.73 7.12 -34.76
N ILE A 11 53.42 6.02 -34.44
CA ILE A 11 54.52 5.37 -35.18
C ILE A 11 55.90 6.06 -35.25
N ALA A 12 56.92 5.38 -34.67
CA ALA A 12 58.22 5.13 -35.35
C ALA A 12 58.86 3.90 -34.77
N VAL A 13 59.06 2.94 -35.61
CA VAL A 13 59.90 1.76 -35.55
C VAL A 13 61.29 2.18 -35.94
N ALA A 14 62.38 1.71 -35.28
CA ALA A 14 63.59 1.17 -35.90
C ALA A 14 64.63 0.74 -34.88
N SER A 15 64.84 -0.50 -34.72
CA SER A 15 66.00 -1.31 -34.91
C SER A 15 67.38 -0.76 -34.44
N LEU A 16 68.11 -1.56 -33.63
CA LEU A 16 69.54 -2.07 -33.80
C LEU A 16 69.80 -2.95 -32.56
N ALA A 17 69.82 -4.16 -32.69
CA ALA A 17 70.87 -5.17 -32.97
C ALA A 17 71.85 -5.46 -31.78
N LEU A 18 71.63 -6.67 -31.24
CA LEU A 18 72.65 -7.65 -30.77
C LEU A 18 73.86 -7.19 -29.93
N VAL A 19 73.81 -7.52 -28.64
CA VAL A 19 74.90 -8.26 -27.95
C VAL A 19 74.26 -9.38 -27.16
N GLY A 20 74.41 -10.61 -27.60
CA GLY A 20 74.02 -11.76 -26.87
C GLY A 20 74.92 -11.99 -25.66
N VAL A 21 74.32 -11.86 -24.47
CA VAL A 21 74.85 -12.56 -23.30
C VAL A 21 73.90 -13.74 -23.09
N TRP A 22 74.40 -14.90 -23.34
CA TRP A 22 73.76 -16.12 -22.89
C TRP A 22 73.78 -16.12 -21.36
N ALA A 23 72.76 -15.58 -20.75
CA ALA A 23 72.36 -15.97 -19.42
C ALA A 23 71.62 -17.31 -19.55
N THR A 24 72.31 -18.36 -19.17
CA THR A 24 71.66 -19.62 -18.82
C THR A 24 70.49 -19.30 -17.95
N PRO A 25 69.27 -19.76 -18.24
CA PRO A 25 68.26 -19.72 -17.23
C PRO A 25 68.80 -20.54 -16.07
N ALA A 26 69.07 -19.90 -14.94
CA ALA A 26 69.08 -20.56 -13.68
C ALA A 26 67.67 -21.20 -13.57
N SER A 27 67.63 -22.49 -13.75
CA SER A 27 66.49 -23.30 -13.29
C SER A 27 66.36 -22.97 -11.82
N ALA A 28 65.56 -21.99 -11.48
CA ALA A 28 64.96 -21.92 -10.17
C ALA A 28 64.33 -23.31 -10.00
N ALA A 29 64.94 -24.13 -9.17
CA ALA A 29 64.26 -25.30 -8.62
C ALA A 29 62.96 -24.73 -8.09
N GLY A 30 61.82 -25.00 -8.76
CA GLY A 30 60.49 -24.57 -8.32
C GLY A 30 60.31 -25.11 -6.94
N GLU A 31 60.39 -24.22 -5.96
CA GLU A 31 60.05 -24.58 -4.60
C GLU A 31 58.56 -25.06 -4.69
N GLU A 32 58.30 -26.29 -4.17
CA GLU A 32 57.02 -26.98 -4.28
C GLU A 32 55.94 -26.34 -3.42
N PHE A 33 55.86 -24.99 -3.40
CA PHE A 33 54.87 -24.23 -2.63
C PHE A 33 53.44 -24.48 -3.11
N ASP A 34 53.25 -24.89 -4.35
CA ASP A 34 51.99 -25.31 -4.96
C ASP A 34 51.36 -26.55 -4.25
N LYS A 35 52.13 -27.31 -3.47
CA LYS A 35 51.70 -28.40 -2.64
C LYS A 35 51.23 -27.98 -1.24
N PHE A 36 51.31 -26.68 -0.93
CA PHE A 36 50.78 -26.17 0.35
C PHE A 36 49.26 -26.35 0.40
N GLY A 37 48.81 -26.91 1.53
CA GLY A 37 47.38 -27.02 1.74
C GLY A 37 47.01 -27.54 3.13
N VAL A 38 45.74 -27.60 3.40
CA VAL A 38 45.16 -28.27 4.56
C VAL A 38 45.13 -29.77 4.25
N GLU A 39 45.82 -30.58 5.02
CA GLU A 39 45.93 -32.07 4.87
C GLU A 39 44.71 -32.74 5.54
N SER A 40 44.37 -32.30 6.75
CA SER A 40 43.20 -32.80 7.49
C SER A 40 42.62 -31.77 8.45
N VAL A 41 41.32 -31.88 8.66
CA VAL A 41 40.58 -31.14 9.66
C VAL A 41 39.74 -32.10 10.47
N SER A 42 39.68 -31.93 11.80
CA SER A 42 38.73 -32.66 12.63
C SER A 42 38.14 -31.76 13.72
N ALA A 43 36.91 -32.00 14.11
CA ALA A 43 36.19 -31.31 15.18
C ALA A 43 35.70 -32.36 16.19
N GLY A 44 35.76 -32.03 17.48
CA GLY A 44 35.33 -32.91 18.58
C GLY A 44 34.58 -32.13 19.65
N LEU A 45 33.70 -32.76 20.36
CA LEU A 45 33.00 -32.26 21.55
C LEU A 45 33.11 -33.30 22.66
N THR A 46 33.36 -32.86 23.91
CA THR A 46 33.41 -33.77 25.10
C THR A 46 32.02 -34.30 25.45
N ASP A 47 30.96 -33.57 25.13
CA ASP A 47 29.56 -33.97 25.21
C ASP A 47 28.80 -33.50 23.97
N GLN A 48 28.00 -34.38 23.35
CA GLN A 48 27.18 -34.07 22.19
C GLN A 48 25.72 -33.70 22.53
N GLN A 49 25.39 -33.64 23.83
CA GLN A 49 24.04 -33.21 24.24
C GLN A 49 23.78 -31.77 23.78
N ALA A 50 22.64 -31.52 23.18
CA ALA A 50 22.20 -30.17 22.80
C ALA A 50 22.18 -29.28 24.03
N GLY A 51 22.66 -28.03 23.88
CA GLY A 51 22.70 -27.02 24.95
C GLY A 51 23.67 -27.38 26.08
N ALA A 52 24.44 -28.50 26.01
CA ALA A 52 25.48 -28.79 27.00
C ALA A 52 26.66 -27.82 26.83
N HIS A 53 27.39 -27.64 27.92
CA HIS A 53 28.59 -26.81 27.99
C HIS A 53 29.84 -27.67 27.82
N ALA A 54 30.01 -28.21 26.60
CA ALA A 54 31.08 -29.14 26.23
C ALA A 54 32.37 -28.41 25.82
N ASP A 55 33.52 -29.03 26.10
CA ASP A 55 34.77 -28.57 25.48
C ASP A 55 34.73 -28.88 23.99
N MET A 56 35.22 -27.94 23.18
CA MET A 56 35.27 -28.05 21.73
C MET A 56 36.73 -28.09 21.25
N MET A 57 37.07 -29.14 20.52
CA MET A 57 38.40 -29.35 19.93
C MET A 57 38.32 -29.18 18.42
N ILE A 58 39.22 -28.38 17.87
CA ILE A 58 39.44 -28.26 16.41
C ILE A 58 40.93 -28.57 16.14
N ALA A 59 41.19 -29.56 15.31
CA ALA A 59 42.55 -29.92 14.87
C ALA A 59 42.71 -29.65 13.38
N VAL A 60 43.77 -29.00 13.01
CA VAL A 60 44.17 -28.64 11.62
C VAL A 60 45.58 -29.11 11.38
N LYS A 61 45.77 -29.91 10.33
CA LYS A 61 47.09 -30.35 9.86
C LYS A 61 47.33 -29.83 8.45
N LEU A 62 48.50 -29.28 8.24
CA LEU A 62 48.99 -28.76 6.96
C LEU A 62 49.85 -29.77 6.24
N THR A 63 49.87 -29.72 4.92
CA THR A 63 50.71 -30.60 4.08
C THR A 63 52.18 -30.31 4.34
N THR A 64 52.99 -31.38 4.53
CA THR A 64 54.40 -31.31 4.89
C THR A 64 55.28 -32.11 3.92
N LYS A 65 56.55 -31.67 3.82
CA LYS A 65 57.64 -32.42 3.22
C LYS A 65 58.57 -32.88 4.35
N GLY A 66 58.45 -34.09 4.77
CA GLY A 66 59.05 -34.54 6.03
C GLY A 66 58.36 -33.83 7.20
N ASP A 67 59.11 -33.20 8.08
CA ASP A 67 58.57 -32.46 9.24
C ASP A 67 58.27 -30.99 8.93
N SER A 68 58.62 -30.48 7.76
CA SER A 68 58.45 -29.08 7.38
C SER A 68 57.23 -28.88 6.47
N PRO A 69 56.39 -27.84 6.71
CA PRO A 69 55.31 -27.53 5.82
C PRO A 69 55.86 -27.08 4.44
N TYR A 70 55.14 -27.36 3.34
CA TYR A 70 55.55 -26.99 1.99
C TYR A 70 55.66 -25.47 1.81
N ALA A 71 54.85 -24.69 2.51
CA ALA A 71 54.99 -23.23 2.60
C ALA A 71 54.67 -22.77 4.03
N ARG A 72 55.05 -21.54 4.37
CA ARG A 72 54.77 -20.92 5.68
C ARG A 72 53.33 -20.42 5.71
N VAL A 73 52.53 -20.93 6.60
CA VAL A 73 51.17 -20.46 6.81
C VAL A 73 51.21 -19.04 7.35
N ARG A 74 50.36 -18.18 6.79
CA ARG A 74 50.16 -16.79 7.18
C ARG A 74 48.88 -16.64 8.00
N ASP A 75 47.78 -17.14 7.45
CA ASP A 75 46.46 -17.01 8.07
C ASP A 75 45.76 -18.38 8.09
N ILE A 76 45.04 -18.66 9.17
CA ILE A 76 44.09 -19.77 9.30
C ILE A 76 42.76 -19.21 9.70
N GLU A 77 41.75 -19.46 8.88
CA GLU A 77 40.36 -19.10 9.12
C GLU A 77 39.51 -20.36 9.33
N ILE A 78 38.78 -20.43 10.43
CA ILE A 78 37.93 -21.54 10.82
C ILE A 78 36.48 -21.03 10.87
N GLU A 79 35.67 -21.49 9.96
CA GLU A 79 34.24 -21.22 9.94
C GLU A 79 33.53 -22.35 10.70
N LEU A 80 32.94 -22.03 11.84
CA LEU A 80 32.09 -22.96 12.59
C LEU A 80 30.66 -22.92 12.01
N PRO A 81 29.92 -24.04 12.04
CA PRO A 81 28.52 -24.04 11.64
C PRO A 81 27.69 -23.20 12.59
N PRO A 82 26.49 -22.70 12.18
CA PRO A 82 25.61 -21.97 13.07
C PRO A 82 25.16 -22.85 14.26
N GLY A 83 25.07 -22.23 15.43
CA GLY A 83 24.56 -22.83 16.65
C GLY A 83 25.50 -23.00 17.84
N PRO A 84 26.83 -23.26 17.70
CA PRO A 84 27.76 -23.11 18.81
C PRO A 84 27.76 -21.64 19.31
N ILE A 85 27.70 -21.48 20.62
CA ILE A 85 27.63 -20.13 21.22
C ILE A 85 28.84 -19.97 22.15
N GLY A 86 29.57 -18.87 21.99
CA GLY A 86 30.63 -18.46 22.94
C GLY A 86 30.12 -17.30 23.79
N ASN A 87 30.39 -17.35 25.08
CA ASN A 87 30.09 -16.23 26.01
C ASN A 87 31.39 -15.66 26.58
N PRO A 88 32.01 -14.67 25.94
CA PRO A 88 33.25 -14.05 26.41
C PRO A 88 33.06 -13.27 27.72
N GLN A 89 31.82 -13.04 28.16
CA GLN A 89 31.52 -12.37 29.45
C GLN A 89 31.53 -13.35 30.63
N ALA A 90 31.50 -14.67 30.36
CA ALA A 90 31.51 -15.69 31.39
C ALA A 90 32.83 -15.72 32.22
N VAL A 91 33.94 -15.25 31.67
CA VAL A 91 35.24 -15.20 32.32
C VAL A 91 35.89 -13.81 32.15
N PRO A 92 36.81 -13.37 32.99
CA PRO A 92 37.55 -12.13 32.81
C PRO A 92 38.37 -12.16 31.54
N ALA A 93 38.72 -10.98 31.01
CA ALA A 93 39.55 -10.84 29.82
C ALA A 93 40.96 -10.37 30.19
N CYS A 94 42.00 -10.99 29.62
CA CYS A 94 43.37 -10.54 29.67
C CYS A 94 43.61 -9.44 28.64
N THR A 95 44.49 -8.46 28.93
CA THR A 95 44.88 -7.42 27.98
C THR A 95 46.06 -7.88 27.12
N VAL A 96 46.32 -7.18 26.02
CA VAL A 96 47.48 -7.45 25.15
C VAL A 96 48.79 -7.23 25.91
N GLU A 97 48.84 -6.21 26.78
CA GLU A 97 50.01 -5.91 27.60
C GLU A 97 50.27 -6.99 28.66
N GLN A 98 49.21 -7.58 29.22
CA GLN A 98 49.36 -8.69 30.21
C GLN A 98 49.78 -9.98 29.51
N LEU A 99 49.37 -10.25 28.25
CA LEU A 99 49.88 -11.41 27.50
C LEU A 99 51.41 -11.28 27.27
N GLY A 100 51.90 -10.04 27.13
CA GLY A 100 53.33 -9.74 27.04
C GLY A 100 53.99 -10.10 25.72
N GLU A 101 55.31 -9.92 25.68
CA GLU A 101 56.16 -10.32 24.56
C GLU A 101 57.11 -11.45 25.04
N GLY A 102 56.75 -12.71 24.79
CA GLY A 102 57.47 -13.90 25.21
C GLY A 102 56.96 -14.56 26.51
N HIS A 103 57.31 -15.82 26.70
CA HIS A 103 56.74 -16.69 27.74
C HIS A 103 57.03 -16.19 29.18
N GLU A 104 58.25 -15.68 29.41
CA GLU A 104 58.68 -15.18 30.75
C GLU A 104 57.95 -13.86 31.14
N ASN A 105 57.38 -13.13 30.18
CA ASN A 105 56.72 -11.84 30.39
C ASN A 105 55.20 -11.95 30.47
N SER A 106 54.60 -13.14 30.24
CA SER A 106 53.14 -13.31 30.27
C SER A 106 52.61 -13.30 31.70
N ALA A 107 51.67 -12.38 31.96
CA ALA A 107 51.02 -12.13 33.25
C ALA A 107 49.49 -12.21 33.20
N CYS A 108 48.93 -12.96 32.23
CA CYS A 108 47.47 -13.18 32.16
C CYS A 108 47.01 -13.90 33.42
N PRO A 109 45.96 -13.42 34.11
CA PRO A 109 45.34 -14.11 35.25
C PRO A 109 44.86 -15.51 34.87
N PHE A 110 44.99 -16.50 35.75
CA PHE A 110 44.58 -17.89 35.46
C PHE A 110 43.09 -18.02 35.21
N ASP A 111 42.26 -17.17 35.77
CA ASP A 111 40.80 -17.19 35.54
C ASP A 111 40.38 -16.56 34.20
N THR A 112 41.34 -16.09 33.40
CA THR A 112 41.16 -15.67 32.01
C THR A 112 41.48 -16.78 31.03
N GLN A 113 42.07 -17.89 31.44
CA GLN A 113 42.37 -19.04 30.59
C GLN A 113 41.07 -19.77 30.25
N VAL A 114 40.86 -20.04 28.96
CA VAL A 114 39.63 -20.65 28.39
C VAL A 114 39.95 -21.90 27.55
N GLY A 115 41.20 -22.33 27.53
CA GLY A 115 41.55 -23.52 26.75
C GLY A 115 43.03 -23.73 26.64
N ILE A 116 43.41 -24.70 25.80
CA ILE A 116 44.78 -25.04 25.44
C ILE A 116 44.91 -25.20 23.94
N THR A 117 45.99 -24.78 23.34
CA THR A 117 46.36 -25.09 21.96
C THR A 117 47.68 -25.83 21.91
N SER A 118 47.68 -27.03 21.30
CA SER A 118 48.87 -27.81 20.97
C SER A 118 49.33 -27.43 19.56
N VAL A 119 50.49 -26.83 19.42
CA VAL A 119 51.06 -26.43 18.12
C VAL A 119 52.30 -27.23 17.82
N ARG A 120 52.40 -27.79 16.61
CA ARG A 120 53.59 -28.45 16.10
C ARG A 120 54.37 -27.48 15.22
N VAL A 121 55.57 -27.12 15.63
CA VAL A 121 56.47 -26.17 14.96
C VAL A 121 57.83 -26.75 14.68
N ILE A 122 58.60 -26.14 13.75
CA ILE A 122 59.94 -26.58 13.38
C ILE A 122 61.07 -25.68 13.95
N ALA A 123 60.72 -24.48 14.48
CA ALA A 123 61.64 -23.52 15.06
C ALA A 123 60.97 -22.89 16.30
N PRO A 124 61.75 -22.50 17.37
CA PRO A 124 63.21 -22.52 17.47
C PRO A 124 63.77 -23.98 17.63
N ALA A 125 62.99 -24.92 18.12
CA ALA A 125 63.29 -26.33 18.17
C ALA A 125 62.05 -27.10 17.63
N PRO A 126 62.26 -28.14 16.78
CA PRO A 126 61.17 -29.00 16.36
C PRO A 126 60.48 -29.67 17.54
N GLY A 127 59.15 -29.51 17.68
CA GLY A 127 58.40 -30.06 18.80
C GLY A 127 56.94 -29.76 18.79
N VAL A 128 56.26 -30.30 19.78
CA VAL A 128 54.84 -29.96 20.08
C VAL A 128 54.87 -29.13 21.36
N TYR A 129 54.19 -28.01 21.37
CA TYR A 129 54.10 -27.10 22.49
C TYR A 129 52.64 -26.92 22.85
N ASP A 130 52.32 -27.12 24.13
CA ASP A 130 50.97 -26.96 24.66
C ASP A 130 50.87 -25.59 25.30
N GLU A 131 50.15 -24.64 24.68
CA GLU A 131 50.06 -23.25 25.09
C GLU A 131 48.69 -22.92 25.68
N PRO A 132 48.64 -22.22 26.82
CA PRO A 132 47.37 -21.73 27.39
C PRO A 132 46.73 -20.71 26.49
N VAL A 133 45.40 -20.85 26.26
CA VAL A 133 44.59 -19.94 25.50
C VAL A 133 43.78 -19.06 26.45
N TYR A 134 43.86 -17.73 26.29
CA TYR A 134 43.22 -16.77 27.16
C TYR A 134 42.08 -16.06 26.45
N ASN A 135 41.00 -15.71 27.19
CA ASN A 135 40.01 -14.73 26.75
C ASN A 135 40.63 -13.34 26.78
N MET A 136 40.60 -12.61 25.70
CA MET A 136 41.27 -11.33 25.54
C MET A 136 40.28 -10.18 25.38
N VAL A 137 40.68 -8.97 25.75
CA VAL A 137 39.92 -7.77 25.45
C VAL A 137 39.88 -7.56 23.92
N PRO A 138 38.69 -7.57 23.28
CA PRO A 138 38.59 -7.33 21.83
C PRO A 138 38.87 -5.87 21.47
N PRO A 139 39.39 -5.57 20.26
CA PRO A 139 39.67 -4.22 19.83
C PRO A 139 38.35 -3.47 19.56
N LYS A 140 38.22 -2.26 20.09
CA LYS A 140 37.03 -1.42 19.94
C LYS A 140 36.90 -0.89 18.51
N GLY A 141 35.63 -0.76 18.03
CA GLY A 141 35.34 -0.18 16.71
C GLY A 141 35.66 -1.09 15.53
N THR A 142 35.75 -2.39 15.76
CA THR A 142 35.92 -3.43 14.74
C THR A 142 34.71 -4.38 14.74
N ASP A 143 34.66 -5.28 13.78
CA ASP A 143 33.66 -6.37 13.67
C ASP A 143 34.07 -7.63 14.49
N ILE A 144 35.08 -7.51 15.39
CA ILE A 144 35.56 -8.59 16.26
C ILE A 144 34.69 -8.60 17.52
N VAL A 145 33.85 -9.63 17.67
CA VAL A 145 32.95 -9.82 18.82
C VAL A 145 33.65 -10.44 20.04
N ALA A 146 34.71 -11.23 19.81
CA ALA A 146 35.55 -11.80 20.84
C ALA A 146 36.97 -12.00 20.30
N ARG A 147 37.95 -12.06 21.21
CA ARG A 147 39.32 -12.34 20.85
C ARG A 147 39.89 -13.37 21.83
N LEU A 148 40.61 -14.36 21.33
CA LEU A 148 41.46 -15.25 22.11
C LEU A 148 42.90 -14.96 21.84
N GLY A 149 43.79 -15.28 22.78
CA GLY A 149 45.22 -15.06 22.65
C GLY A 149 46.06 -16.16 23.33
N PHE A 150 47.19 -16.49 22.74
CA PHE A 150 48.19 -17.41 23.29
C PHE A 150 49.57 -17.01 22.84
N MET A 151 50.62 -17.60 23.49
CA MET A 151 51.99 -17.42 23.06
C MET A 151 52.38 -18.52 22.06
N ALA A 152 52.55 -18.21 20.80
CA ALA A 152 53.07 -19.15 19.79
C ALA A 152 54.62 -19.04 19.80
N VAL A 153 55.25 -19.92 20.53
CA VAL A 153 56.70 -19.82 20.82
C VAL A 153 56.93 -18.49 21.59
N ASP A 154 57.65 -17.53 21.12
CA ASP A 154 57.86 -16.23 21.79
C ASP A 154 56.98 -15.06 21.25
N TRP A 155 56.01 -15.38 20.41
CA TRP A 155 55.18 -14.36 19.78
C TRP A 155 53.72 -14.43 20.22
N PRO A 156 53.11 -13.32 20.66
CA PRO A 156 51.69 -13.26 20.95
C PRO A 156 50.86 -13.48 19.69
N THR A 157 49.99 -14.48 19.70
CA THR A 157 49.17 -14.84 18.58
C THR A 157 47.69 -14.68 18.99
N PHE A 158 46.90 -14.03 18.12
CA PHE A 158 45.50 -13.72 18.40
C PHE A 158 44.59 -14.48 17.45
N ILE A 159 43.51 -15.01 17.97
CA ILE A 159 42.38 -15.57 17.24
C ILE A 159 41.22 -14.58 17.34
N ASN A 160 40.95 -13.88 16.27
CA ASN A 160 39.82 -12.92 16.21
C ASN A 160 38.54 -13.67 15.82
N ILE A 161 37.48 -13.47 16.58
CA ILE A 161 36.16 -14.07 16.36
C ILE A 161 35.24 -13.02 15.77
N ARG A 162 34.67 -13.35 14.60
CA ARG A 162 33.67 -12.56 13.89
C ARG A 162 32.40 -13.39 13.69
N LEU A 163 31.31 -12.73 13.34
CA LEU A 163 30.05 -13.40 12.98
C LEU A 163 29.92 -13.49 11.45
N ASP A 164 29.47 -14.64 10.94
CA ASP A 164 29.08 -14.75 9.53
C ASP A 164 27.83 -13.90 9.26
N PRO A 165 27.81 -13.02 8.27
CA PRO A 165 26.68 -12.15 8.00
C PRO A 165 25.41 -12.88 7.50
N ASN A 166 25.54 -14.16 7.12
CA ASN A 166 24.44 -14.93 6.55
C ASN A 166 23.68 -15.74 7.61
N ASP A 167 24.39 -16.29 8.61
CA ASP A 167 23.76 -17.17 9.61
C ASP A 167 24.18 -16.90 11.06
N LEU A 168 25.06 -15.90 11.28
CA LEU A 168 25.69 -15.55 12.54
C LEU A 168 26.51 -16.68 13.15
N GLY A 169 26.99 -17.65 12.36
CA GLY A 169 28.02 -18.61 12.75
C GLY A 169 29.31 -17.91 13.14
N LEU A 170 30.14 -18.57 13.95
CA LEU A 170 31.41 -18.03 14.41
C LEU A 170 32.50 -18.26 13.36
N ILE A 171 33.22 -17.19 13.00
CA ILE A 171 34.43 -17.24 12.16
C ILE A 171 35.63 -16.88 13.03
N ALA A 172 36.49 -17.86 13.30
CA ALA A 172 37.73 -17.70 14.08
C ALA A 172 38.92 -17.56 13.12
N THR A 173 39.62 -16.45 13.18
CA THR A 173 40.77 -16.17 12.28
C THR A 173 42.03 -15.88 13.07
N ALA A 174 43.07 -16.69 12.89
CA ALA A 174 44.43 -16.39 13.27
C ALA A 174 45.15 -15.78 12.09
N GLU A 175 45.51 -14.50 12.21
CA GLU A 175 46.12 -13.70 11.15
C GLU A 175 47.61 -13.46 11.43
N SER A 176 48.44 -13.38 10.41
CA SER A 176 49.87 -13.05 10.51
C SER A 176 50.65 -14.01 11.42
N ILE A 177 50.37 -15.30 11.33
CA ILE A 177 51.07 -16.33 12.09
C ILE A 177 52.59 -16.25 11.79
N PRO A 178 53.47 -16.25 12.82
CA PRO A 178 54.89 -16.06 12.62
C PRO A 178 55.49 -17.07 11.64
N ALA A 179 55.99 -16.61 10.50
CA ALA A 179 56.59 -17.50 9.47
C ALA A 179 57.79 -18.31 10.01
N ALA A 180 58.52 -17.76 10.99
CA ALA A 180 59.64 -18.39 11.65
C ALA A 180 59.29 -19.68 12.38
N ALA A 181 58.10 -19.78 12.95
CA ALA A 181 57.65 -20.92 13.70
C ALA A 181 57.51 -22.20 12.83
N GLY A 182 57.12 -22.02 11.53
CA GLY A 182 56.91 -23.14 10.63
C GLY A 182 55.88 -24.13 11.08
N LEU A 183 54.70 -23.60 11.45
CA LEU A 183 53.56 -24.37 11.91
C LEU A 183 53.16 -25.45 10.92
N SER A 184 53.07 -26.71 11.38
CA SER A 184 52.60 -27.85 10.58
C SER A 184 51.26 -28.43 11.08
N GLU A 185 50.96 -28.27 12.37
CA GLU A 185 49.74 -28.82 12.98
C GLU A 185 49.33 -27.92 14.16
N ALA A 186 48.02 -27.70 14.35
CA ALA A 186 47.46 -27.04 15.51
C ALA A 186 46.22 -27.76 15.99
N THR A 187 46.14 -28.08 17.26
CA THR A 187 44.97 -28.64 17.92
C THR A 187 44.54 -27.68 19.05
N THR A 188 43.44 -26.98 18.88
CA THR A 188 42.93 -26.04 19.90
C THR A 188 41.71 -26.62 20.55
N THR A 189 41.75 -26.72 21.90
CA THR A 189 40.61 -27.09 22.73
C THR A 189 40.17 -25.88 23.56
N ILE A 190 38.94 -25.46 23.34
CA ILE A 190 38.30 -24.41 24.12
C ILE A 190 37.33 -25.03 25.11
N TRP A 191 37.49 -24.68 26.38
CA TRP A 191 36.73 -25.29 27.49
C TRP A 191 35.27 -24.76 27.51
N GLY A 192 34.33 -25.67 27.73
CA GLY A 192 32.91 -25.34 27.89
C GLY A 192 32.63 -24.60 29.18
N VAL A 193 33.19 -25.07 30.27
CA VAL A 193 33.15 -24.42 31.58
C VAL A 193 34.58 -24.24 32.11
N PRO A 194 35.26 -23.11 31.82
CA PRO A 194 36.64 -22.88 32.18
C PRO A 194 36.93 -23.04 33.68
N SER A 195 35.95 -22.76 34.54
CA SER A 195 36.10 -22.90 36.00
C SER A 195 35.90 -24.35 36.52
N ALA A 196 35.63 -25.31 35.66
CA ALA A 196 35.45 -26.69 36.06
C ALA A 196 36.79 -27.30 36.59
N SER A 197 36.70 -28.11 37.62
CA SER A 197 37.87 -28.69 38.31
C SER A 197 38.65 -29.68 37.44
N VAL A 198 38.05 -30.23 36.39
CA VAL A 198 38.73 -31.05 35.39
C VAL A 198 39.86 -30.34 34.68
N HIS A 199 39.82 -29.01 34.60
CA HIS A 199 40.82 -28.18 33.98
C HIS A 199 41.87 -27.61 34.95
N ASP A 200 41.80 -27.92 36.24
CA ASP A 200 42.73 -27.37 37.24
C ASP A 200 44.19 -27.70 36.98
N GLU A 201 44.45 -28.93 36.49
CA GLU A 201 45.79 -29.38 36.11
C GLU A 201 46.26 -28.82 34.76
N GLU A 202 45.32 -28.35 33.92
CA GLU A 202 45.60 -27.77 32.61
C GLU A 202 45.84 -26.26 32.68
N ARG A 203 45.69 -25.60 33.85
CA ARG A 203 45.96 -24.18 34.05
C ARG A 203 47.42 -23.93 34.29
N ILE A 204 48.13 -23.61 33.22
CA ILE A 204 49.55 -23.38 33.18
C ILE A 204 49.87 -21.97 32.66
N THR A 205 51.04 -21.43 33.02
CA THR A 205 51.58 -20.23 32.40
C THR A 205 52.28 -20.61 31.12
N PRO A 206 52.50 -19.68 30.16
CA PRO A 206 53.34 -19.95 28.98
C PRO A 206 54.75 -20.38 29.33
N GLU A 207 55.31 -19.88 30.44
CA GLU A 207 56.65 -20.26 30.93
C GLU A 207 56.65 -21.73 31.42
N GLU A 208 55.59 -22.14 32.15
CA GLU A 208 55.46 -23.52 32.63
C GLU A 208 55.23 -24.49 31.47
N ALA A 209 54.49 -24.06 30.44
CA ALA A 209 54.23 -24.82 29.21
C ALA A 209 55.54 -25.23 28.53
N ILE A 210 56.48 -24.26 28.36
CA ILE A 210 57.79 -24.52 27.76
C ILE A 210 58.72 -25.34 28.66
N LYS A 211 58.67 -25.09 29.98
CA LYS A 211 59.54 -25.78 30.95
C LYS A 211 59.04 -27.16 31.39
N GLY A 212 57.80 -27.51 31.06
CA GLY A 212 57.13 -28.69 31.52
C GLY A 212 56.96 -28.80 33.03
N ASN A 213 56.90 -27.69 33.73
CA ASN A 213 56.88 -27.56 35.21
C ASN A 213 55.50 -27.21 35.75
N ALA A 214 54.42 -27.75 35.27
CA ALA A 214 53.06 -27.50 35.81
C ALA A 214 53.00 -27.87 37.30
N PRO A 215 52.33 -27.09 38.16
CA PRO A 215 52.28 -27.38 39.61
C PRO A 215 51.46 -28.65 39.87
N ALA A 216 51.95 -29.53 40.73
CA ALA A 216 51.23 -30.72 41.11
C ALA A 216 49.92 -30.32 41.86
N GLY A 217 48.78 -30.85 41.42
CA GLY A 217 47.43 -30.58 41.98
C GLY A 217 46.68 -29.43 41.39
N GLY A 218 47.22 -28.80 40.34
CA GLY A 218 46.50 -27.80 39.55
C GLY A 218 46.23 -26.47 40.20
N ARG A 219 45.47 -25.58 39.52
CA ARG A 219 45.07 -24.25 40.01
C ARG A 219 43.55 -24.10 39.94
N GLN A 220 42.96 -23.91 41.10
CA GLN A 220 41.53 -23.64 41.22
C GLN A 220 41.24 -22.16 40.93
N VAL A 221 40.13 -21.90 40.23
CA VAL A 221 39.60 -20.57 40.01
C VAL A 221 38.18 -20.46 40.57
N THR A 222 37.71 -19.23 40.76
CA THR A 222 36.32 -19.00 41.21
C THR A 222 35.32 -19.54 40.18
N PRO A 223 34.32 -20.35 40.60
CA PRO A 223 33.27 -20.87 39.70
C PRO A 223 32.56 -19.72 38.96
N ARG A 224 32.41 -19.87 37.67
CA ARG A 224 31.78 -18.92 36.76
C ARG A 224 30.84 -19.62 35.79
N GLY A 225 30.07 -18.89 35.03
CA GLY A 225 29.18 -19.40 33.98
C GLY A 225 29.90 -20.12 32.83
N PRO A 226 29.16 -20.76 31.94
CA PRO A 226 29.74 -21.48 30.81
C PRO A 226 30.29 -20.51 29.77
N PHE A 227 31.46 -20.87 29.18
CA PHE A 227 32.11 -20.13 28.08
C PHE A 227 31.65 -20.62 26.71
N LEU A 228 31.38 -21.92 26.56
CA LEU A 228 30.84 -22.50 25.35
C LEU A 228 29.51 -23.20 25.62
N THR A 229 28.60 -23.16 24.66
CA THR A 229 27.33 -23.89 24.68
C THR A 229 27.12 -24.55 23.31
N ASN A 230 26.79 -25.83 23.32
CA ASN A 230 26.48 -26.59 22.14
C ASN A 230 25.22 -26.05 21.41
N PRO A 231 25.12 -26.30 20.09
CA PRO A 231 23.90 -25.99 19.34
C PRO A 231 22.63 -26.55 19.96
N THR A 232 21.53 -25.84 19.82
CA THR A 232 20.21 -26.28 20.32
C THR A 232 19.37 -27.02 19.27
N ASP A 233 19.90 -27.24 18.06
CA ASP A 233 19.26 -27.91 16.94
C ASP A 233 19.97 -29.24 16.63
N CYS A 234 19.19 -30.34 16.52
CA CYS A 234 19.67 -31.68 16.17
C CYS A 234 19.40 -32.08 14.71
N SER A 235 18.75 -31.22 13.92
CA SER A 235 18.30 -31.61 12.57
C SER A 235 19.33 -31.29 11.47
N LEU A 236 20.24 -30.36 11.72
CA LEU A 236 21.21 -29.91 10.71
C LEU A 236 22.47 -30.79 10.70
N ALA A 237 22.85 -31.27 9.51
CA ALA A 237 24.19 -31.81 9.28
C ALA A 237 25.18 -30.64 9.18
N ARG A 238 26.10 -30.56 10.12
CA ARG A 238 27.02 -29.41 10.27
C ARG A 238 28.42 -29.78 9.79
N GLN A 239 29.13 -28.77 9.23
CA GLN A 239 30.52 -28.91 8.86
C GLN A 239 31.34 -27.75 9.42
N VAL A 240 32.56 -28.02 9.80
CA VAL A 240 33.60 -27.02 10.03
C VAL A 240 34.35 -26.84 8.73
N ARG A 241 34.62 -25.61 8.35
CA ARG A 241 35.43 -25.27 7.19
C ARG A 241 36.70 -24.58 7.64
N VAL A 242 37.86 -25.02 7.13
CA VAL A 242 39.13 -24.38 7.42
C VAL A 242 39.76 -23.90 6.11
N THR A 243 40.16 -22.63 6.08
CA THR A 243 40.89 -22.01 4.96
C THR A 243 42.24 -21.55 5.45
N ALA A 244 43.33 -22.07 4.85
CA ALA A 244 44.71 -21.67 5.14
C ALA A 244 45.30 -20.86 3.97
N ARG A 245 46.00 -19.78 4.29
CA ARG A 245 46.76 -18.95 3.34
C ARG A 245 48.25 -18.96 3.70
N SER A 246 49.13 -19.08 2.70
CA SER A 246 50.57 -19.02 2.94
C SER A 246 51.17 -17.67 2.61
N TYR A 247 52.35 -17.39 3.16
CA TYR A 247 53.13 -16.18 2.77
C TYR A 247 53.64 -16.24 1.35
N GLN A 248 53.93 -17.45 0.83
CA GLN A 248 54.48 -17.64 -0.50
C GLN A 248 53.43 -17.55 -1.60
N LEU A 249 52.19 -18.01 -1.32
CA LEU A 249 51.09 -18.00 -2.28
C LEU A 249 49.83 -17.44 -1.62
N PRO A 250 49.80 -16.15 -1.27
CA PRO A 250 48.71 -15.53 -0.51
C PRO A 250 47.34 -15.55 -1.23
N ASP A 251 47.36 -15.52 -2.56
CA ASP A 251 46.19 -15.49 -3.43
C ASP A 251 45.67 -16.91 -3.81
N GLN A 252 46.31 -17.95 -3.30
CA GLN A 252 45.94 -19.37 -3.51
C GLN A 252 45.61 -20.02 -2.17
N PRO A 253 44.45 -19.75 -1.57
CA PRO A 253 44.05 -20.38 -0.32
C PRO A 253 43.75 -21.87 -0.52
N SER A 254 44.06 -22.65 0.48
CA SER A 254 43.62 -24.08 0.57
C SER A 254 42.49 -24.17 1.55
N THR A 255 41.37 -24.78 1.12
CA THR A 255 40.19 -24.97 1.95
C THR A 255 39.83 -26.43 2.08
N MET A 256 39.50 -26.85 3.31
CA MET A 256 38.99 -28.20 3.62
C MET A 256 37.82 -28.12 4.59
N SER A 257 36.86 -29.01 4.43
CA SER A 257 35.72 -29.15 5.37
C SER A 257 35.72 -30.52 6.02
N ALA A 258 35.28 -30.56 7.29
CA ALA A 258 35.07 -31.77 8.05
C ALA A 258 33.72 -31.78 8.76
N PRO A 259 33.13 -32.96 9.01
CA PRO A 259 31.90 -33.04 9.78
C PRO A 259 32.11 -32.47 11.21
N PHE A 260 31.18 -31.62 11.65
CA PHE A 260 31.03 -31.25 13.06
C PHE A 260 30.28 -32.39 13.79
N PRO A 261 30.59 -32.66 15.06
CA PRO A 261 29.91 -33.71 15.80
C PRO A 261 28.38 -33.58 15.79
N ALA A 262 27.71 -34.73 15.64
CA ALA A 262 26.24 -34.74 15.64
C ALA A 262 25.70 -34.35 17.01
N ILE A 263 24.77 -33.41 17.05
CA ILE A 263 24.11 -32.96 18.28
C ILE A 263 22.89 -33.83 18.55
N VAL A 264 22.69 -34.25 19.79
CA VAL A 264 21.64 -35.18 20.23
C VAL A 264 20.87 -34.62 21.43
N GLY A 265 19.66 -35.13 21.69
CA GLY A 265 18.92 -34.81 22.91
C GLY A 265 18.23 -33.44 22.94
N CYS A 266 17.98 -32.81 21.81
CA CYS A 266 17.30 -31.51 21.72
C CYS A 266 15.93 -31.45 22.42
N GLY A 267 15.21 -32.58 22.47
CA GLY A 267 13.93 -32.66 23.18
C GLY A 267 14.00 -32.44 24.71
N LYS A 268 15.21 -32.43 25.29
CA LYS A 268 15.42 -32.15 26.74
C LYS A 268 15.50 -30.65 27.04
N LEU A 269 15.74 -29.80 26.00
CA LEU A 269 15.94 -28.36 26.19
C LEU A 269 14.65 -27.68 26.65
N ASN A 270 14.80 -26.72 27.55
CA ASN A 270 13.68 -25.87 27.96
C ASN A 270 13.39 -24.83 26.90
N PHE A 271 12.10 -24.47 26.76
CA PHE A 271 11.64 -23.35 25.94
C PHE A 271 10.32 -22.82 26.47
N ALA A 272 10.35 -21.74 27.22
CA ALA A 272 9.19 -21.14 27.89
C ALA A 272 9.17 -19.62 27.75
N PRO A 273 9.00 -19.09 26.50
CA PRO A 273 8.98 -17.66 26.28
C PRO A 273 7.77 -17.01 26.91
N LYS A 274 7.95 -15.77 27.41
CA LYS A 274 6.88 -14.87 27.83
C LYS A 274 6.79 -13.74 26.80
N PHE A 275 5.58 -13.39 26.39
CA PHE A 275 5.36 -12.39 25.37
C PHE A 275 4.24 -11.45 25.75
N THR A 276 4.47 -10.15 25.62
CA THR A 276 3.48 -9.11 25.87
C THR A 276 3.42 -8.13 24.70
N THR A 277 2.23 -7.55 24.47
CA THR A 277 2.02 -6.49 23.50
C THR A 277 1.14 -5.40 24.07
N THR A 278 1.46 -4.13 23.77
CA THR A 278 0.66 -2.97 24.18
C THR A 278 0.58 -1.96 23.05
N ALA A 279 -0.59 -1.36 22.86
CA ALA A 279 -0.75 -0.23 21.95
C ALA A 279 -0.14 1.04 22.55
N THR A 280 0.58 1.84 21.76
CA THR A 280 1.14 3.12 22.21
C THR A 280 0.07 4.19 22.43
N ASN A 281 -1.10 4.01 21.80
CA ASN A 281 -2.28 4.85 21.96
C ASN A 281 -3.50 3.98 22.31
N PRO A 282 -4.10 4.13 23.51
CA PRO A 282 -5.27 3.36 23.94
C PRO A 282 -6.60 3.93 23.42
N GLU A 283 -6.59 4.92 22.53
CA GLU A 283 -7.80 5.55 21.99
C GLU A 283 -8.38 4.73 20.83
N ALA A 284 -9.70 4.57 20.80
CA ALA A 284 -10.42 3.90 19.72
C ALA A 284 -10.40 4.71 18.41
N ALA A 285 -10.33 4.03 17.28
CA ALA A 285 -10.26 4.62 15.93
C ALA A 285 -9.15 5.68 15.81
N ALA A 286 -7.96 5.37 16.29
CA ALA A 286 -6.83 6.29 16.34
C ALA A 286 -5.54 5.64 15.80
N PRO A 287 -4.57 6.44 15.33
CA PRO A 287 -3.26 5.93 14.96
C PRO A 287 -2.52 5.38 16.19
N THR A 288 -1.85 4.25 16.05
CA THR A 288 -1.07 3.64 17.12
C THR A 288 0.18 2.94 16.60
N GLY A 289 1.24 2.96 17.39
CA GLY A 289 2.31 1.99 17.34
C GLY A 289 2.02 0.82 18.28
N VAL A 290 2.97 -0.10 18.38
CA VAL A 290 2.89 -1.26 19.28
C VAL A 290 4.24 -1.45 19.95
N ASN A 291 4.23 -1.62 21.26
CA ASN A 291 5.37 -2.07 22.05
C ASN A 291 5.22 -3.57 22.29
N THR A 292 6.25 -4.33 21.99
CA THR A 292 6.30 -5.76 22.23
C THR A 292 7.51 -6.09 23.10
N GLU A 293 7.33 -7.05 24.00
CA GLU A 293 8.38 -7.55 24.87
C GLU A 293 8.34 -9.08 24.85
N LEU A 294 9.47 -9.68 24.49
CA LEU A 294 9.68 -11.12 24.49
C LEU A 294 10.80 -11.41 25.52
N SER A 295 10.50 -12.22 26.53
CA SER A 295 11.48 -12.70 27.51
C SER A 295 11.61 -14.20 27.44
N ILE A 296 12.84 -14.70 27.30
CA ILE A 296 13.15 -16.12 27.23
C ILE A 296 14.15 -16.42 28.34
N PRO A 297 13.72 -17.02 29.48
CA PRO A 297 14.61 -17.33 30.57
C PRO A 297 15.77 -18.19 30.09
N GLN A 298 17.02 -17.72 30.28
CA GLN A 298 18.24 -18.44 29.94
C GLN A 298 18.72 -19.25 31.13
N ASP A 299 19.25 -20.46 30.89
CA ASP A 299 19.94 -21.27 31.90
C ASP A 299 21.44 -21.15 31.66
N GLU A 300 22.11 -20.43 32.56
CA GLU A 300 23.55 -20.19 32.54
C GLU A 300 24.27 -20.98 33.62
N SER A 301 23.61 -22.00 34.22
CA SER A 301 24.26 -22.82 35.23
C SER A 301 25.30 -23.76 34.58
N PRO A 302 26.51 -23.85 35.15
CA PRO A 302 27.61 -24.66 34.58
C PRO A 302 27.26 -26.15 34.33
N GLN A 303 26.31 -26.71 35.07
CA GLN A 303 25.81 -28.06 34.96
C GLN A 303 24.46 -28.17 34.27
N GLY A 304 23.87 -27.03 33.86
CA GLY A 304 22.60 -26.95 33.16
C GLY A 304 22.69 -27.29 31.69
N LEU A 305 21.57 -27.13 31.02
CA LEU A 305 21.50 -27.13 29.56
C LEU A 305 21.01 -25.78 29.11
N GLY A 306 21.70 -25.16 28.15
CA GLY A 306 21.29 -23.89 27.56
C GLY A 306 19.86 -23.94 27.01
N THR A 307 19.15 -22.85 27.15
CA THR A 307 17.76 -22.72 26.66
C THR A 307 17.72 -22.78 25.12
N SER A 308 16.71 -23.46 24.56
CA SER A 308 16.55 -23.49 23.11
C SER A 308 16.28 -22.11 22.55
N THR A 309 16.94 -21.76 21.45
CA THR A 309 16.75 -20.48 20.75
C THR A 309 15.53 -20.51 19.83
N VAL A 310 15.01 -19.33 19.47
CA VAL A 310 13.84 -19.19 18.56
C VAL A 310 14.24 -19.46 17.13
N LYS A 311 13.53 -20.39 16.45
CA LYS A 311 13.67 -20.66 15.02
C LYS A 311 12.76 -19.78 14.17
N SER A 312 11.52 -19.60 14.61
CA SER A 312 10.57 -18.71 13.92
C SER A 312 9.57 -18.11 14.89
N ALA A 313 9.09 -16.91 14.54
CA ALA A 313 8.10 -16.18 15.31
C ALA A 313 6.93 -15.78 14.40
N ARG A 314 5.70 -16.02 14.88
CA ARG A 314 4.46 -15.56 14.25
C ARG A 314 3.61 -14.85 15.29
N VAL A 315 3.23 -13.60 15.01
CA VAL A 315 2.40 -12.78 15.91
C VAL A 315 1.22 -12.25 15.11
N THR A 316 0.00 -12.60 15.51
CA THR A 316 -1.24 -12.12 14.89
C THR A 316 -1.89 -11.09 15.81
N LEU A 317 -1.92 -9.84 15.37
CA LEU A 317 -2.56 -8.76 16.10
C LEU A 317 -4.08 -8.99 16.19
N PRO A 318 -4.76 -8.40 17.18
CA PRO A 318 -6.19 -8.59 17.35
C PRO A 318 -6.99 -8.13 16.13
N LEU A 319 -8.14 -8.75 15.89
CA LEU A 319 -9.10 -8.28 14.90
C LEU A 319 -9.50 -6.82 15.20
N GLY A 320 -9.44 -5.97 14.17
CA GLY A 320 -9.69 -4.53 14.27
C GLY A 320 -8.43 -3.68 14.38
N PHE A 321 -7.28 -4.25 14.77
CA PHE A 321 -5.98 -3.63 14.50
C PHE A 321 -5.61 -3.87 13.05
N ALA A 322 -5.28 -2.81 12.33
CA ALA A 322 -5.01 -2.88 10.90
C ALA A 322 -3.94 -1.87 10.47
N ILE A 323 -3.40 -2.03 9.28
CA ILE A 323 -2.47 -1.05 8.70
C ILE A 323 -3.20 0.29 8.52
N ASN A 324 -2.56 1.38 8.98
CA ASN A 324 -3.08 2.73 8.81
C ASN A 324 -2.53 3.34 7.50
N PRO A 325 -3.36 3.62 6.49
CA PRO A 325 -2.91 4.24 5.25
C PRO A 325 -2.16 5.56 5.45
N ALA A 326 -2.47 6.31 6.52
CA ALA A 326 -1.83 7.59 6.83
C ALA A 326 -0.30 7.47 7.03
N ALA A 327 0.19 6.30 7.42
CA ALA A 327 1.61 6.05 7.60
C ALA A 327 2.43 6.17 6.30
N ALA A 328 1.81 5.94 5.15
CA ALA A 328 2.50 6.01 3.86
C ALA A 328 2.88 7.44 3.42
N ASP A 329 2.33 8.48 4.07
CA ASP A 329 2.61 9.87 3.72
C ASP A 329 3.97 10.32 4.26
N GLY A 330 4.95 10.44 3.36
CA GLY A 330 6.34 10.77 3.67
C GLY A 330 7.20 9.57 4.09
N LEU A 331 6.64 8.35 4.10
CA LEU A 331 7.39 7.13 4.36
C LEU A 331 8.27 6.77 3.16
N GLU A 332 9.53 6.43 3.44
CA GLU A 332 10.45 5.81 2.50
C GLU A 332 10.63 4.32 2.82
N ALA A 333 11.39 3.62 2.00
CA ALA A 333 11.74 2.23 2.24
C ALA A 333 13.25 2.02 2.15
N CYS A 334 13.74 1.06 2.93
CA CYS A 334 15.13 0.62 2.88
C CYS A 334 15.25 -0.65 2.04
N SER A 335 16.12 -0.63 1.03
CA SER A 335 16.39 -1.79 0.20
C SER A 335 17.34 -2.78 0.87
N ALA A 336 17.41 -4.02 0.34
CA ALA A 336 18.35 -5.04 0.79
C ALA A 336 19.82 -4.56 0.66
N ASP A 337 20.14 -3.77 -0.37
CA ASP A 337 21.47 -3.20 -0.54
C ASP A 337 21.79 -2.12 0.49
N GLN A 338 20.83 -1.23 0.79
CA GLN A 338 21.01 -0.16 1.78
C GLN A 338 21.14 -0.72 3.20
N VAL A 339 20.35 -1.75 3.55
CA VAL A 339 20.50 -2.40 4.85
C VAL A 339 21.77 -3.23 4.96
N GLY A 340 22.40 -3.58 3.83
CA GLY A 340 23.55 -4.46 3.79
C GLY A 340 23.22 -5.93 4.08
N TYR A 341 22.07 -6.41 3.58
CA TYR A 341 21.62 -7.79 3.82
C TYR A 341 22.60 -8.82 3.29
N GLY A 342 22.99 -9.80 4.14
CA GLY A 342 24.02 -10.79 3.83
C GLY A 342 25.46 -10.24 3.76
N ARG A 343 25.70 -9.03 4.31
CA ARG A 343 27.03 -8.39 4.33
C ARG A 343 27.37 -7.88 5.73
N ASN A 344 28.65 -7.95 6.08
CA ASN A 344 29.14 -7.46 7.38
C ASN A 344 29.45 -5.95 7.29
N VAL A 345 28.44 -5.12 7.06
CA VAL A 345 28.54 -3.66 6.95
C VAL A 345 27.39 -3.00 7.69
N PRO A 346 27.59 -1.80 8.26
CA PRO A 346 26.50 -1.06 8.88
C PRO A 346 25.37 -0.74 7.88
N ALA A 347 24.15 -0.66 8.36
CA ALA A 347 23.00 -0.26 7.55
C ALA A 347 23.06 1.24 7.20
N SER A 348 22.65 1.59 5.98
CA SER A 348 22.57 2.97 5.45
C SER A 348 21.16 3.32 5.01
N CYS A 349 20.15 2.88 5.79
CA CYS A 349 18.75 3.16 5.51
C CYS A 349 18.40 4.64 5.65
N PRO A 350 17.46 5.19 4.82
CA PRO A 350 16.97 6.55 5.01
C PRO A 350 16.26 6.71 6.37
N ASP A 351 16.42 7.85 7.01
CA ASP A 351 15.72 8.16 8.26
C ASP A 351 14.19 8.10 8.11
N ALA A 352 13.67 8.51 6.96
CA ALA A 352 12.25 8.46 6.64
C ALA A 352 11.70 7.02 6.47
N ALA A 353 12.56 6.00 6.41
CA ALA A 353 12.17 4.59 6.44
C ALA A 353 12.08 4.03 7.87
N LYS A 354 12.55 4.75 8.89
CA LYS A 354 12.58 4.28 10.28
C LYS A 354 11.19 4.34 10.90
N ILE A 355 10.66 3.16 11.26
CA ILE A 355 9.31 3.00 11.84
C ILE A 355 9.34 2.54 13.31
N GLY A 356 10.52 2.23 13.86
CA GLY A 356 10.62 1.73 15.23
C GLY A 356 12.05 1.60 15.72
N SER A 357 12.20 1.04 16.93
CA SER A 357 13.47 0.72 17.58
C SER A 357 13.42 -0.67 18.20
N ILE A 358 14.61 -1.26 18.43
CA ILE A 358 14.78 -2.50 19.17
C ILE A 358 15.81 -2.31 20.30
N GLU A 359 15.65 -3.13 21.32
CA GLU A 359 16.63 -3.37 22.40
C GLU A 359 16.64 -4.88 22.67
N ALA A 360 17.79 -5.53 22.57
CA ALA A 360 17.92 -6.97 22.78
C ALA A 360 19.01 -7.26 23.82
N ASP A 361 18.65 -7.99 24.87
CA ASP A 361 19.61 -8.49 25.84
C ASP A 361 20.07 -9.88 25.43
N VAL A 362 21.38 -10.00 25.20
CA VAL A 362 22.05 -11.22 24.77
C VAL A 362 23.16 -11.51 25.79
N PRO A 363 23.12 -12.62 26.56
CA PRO A 363 24.08 -12.92 27.62
C PRO A 363 25.54 -12.95 27.16
N ALA A 364 25.80 -13.22 25.90
CA ALA A 364 27.14 -13.22 25.32
C ALA A 364 27.74 -11.81 25.09
N LEU A 365 26.95 -10.73 25.22
CA LEU A 365 27.35 -9.35 25.00
C LEU A 365 27.45 -8.57 26.31
N GLN A 366 28.33 -7.55 26.37
CA GLN A 366 28.55 -6.77 27.54
C GLN A 366 27.40 -5.82 27.86
N GLU A 367 26.76 -5.27 26.85
CA GLU A 367 25.64 -4.33 26.95
C GLU A 367 24.51 -4.79 26.01
N PRO A 368 23.23 -4.45 26.29
CA PRO A 368 22.14 -4.74 25.36
C PRO A 368 22.39 -4.14 23.98
N LEU A 369 21.99 -4.84 22.94
CA LEU A 369 22.04 -4.35 21.57
C LEU A 369 20.89 -3.36 21.33
N HIS A 370 21.22 -2.17 20.84
CA HIS A 370 20.24 -1.20 20.38
C HIS A 370 20.17 -1.21 18.86
N GLY A 371 18.97 -0.93 18.33
CA GLY A 371 18.80 -0.94 16.91
C GLY A 371 17.55 -0.21 16.44
N ALA A 372 17.26 -0.38 15.17
CA ALA A 372 16.14 0.27 14.49
C ALA A 372 15.29 -0.72 13.71
N VAL A 373 14.04 -0.33 13.52
CA VAL A 373 13.10 -1.02 12.61
C VAL A 373 12.86 -0.12 11.41
N TYR A 374 13.14 -0.62 10.20
CA TYR A 374 12.98 0.13 8.96
C TYR A 374 11.96 -0.51 8.05
N GLN A 375 11.12 0.31 7.40
CA GLN A 375 10.23 -0.15 6.34
C GLN A 375 11.05 -0.78 5.22
N ARG A 376 10.73 -2.02 4.86
CA ARG A 376 11.37 -2.73 3.75
C ARG A 376 10.78 -2.28 2.40
N THR A 377 11.62 -2.24 1.35
CA THR A 377 11.13 -2.05 -0.02
C THR A 377 10.16 -3.18 -0.38
N PRO A 378 8.95 -2.85 -0.92
CA PRO A 378 8.00 -3.87 -1.36
C PRO A 378 8.58 -4.80 -2.43
N ASP A 379 8.41 -6.10 -2.25
CA ASP A 379 8.81 -7.14 -3.20
C ASP A 379 7.59 -7.81 -3.85
N PRO A 380 7.71 -8.39 -5.05
CA PRO A 380 6.63 -9.16 -5.65
C PRO A 380 6.13 -10.29 -4.75
N GLY A 381 4.85 -10.26 -4.39
CA GLY A 381 4.24 -11.21 -3.46
C GLY A 381 4.36 -10.85 -1.97
N HIS A 382 5.19 -9.86 -1.60
CA HIS A 382 5.38 -9.39 -0.23
C HIS A 382 5.39 -7.86 -0.20
N LEU A 383 4.21 -7.26 -0.25
CA LEU A 383 4.04 -5.80 -0.29
C LEU A 383 4.45 -5.12 1.02
N PHE A 384 4.31 -5.81 2.15
CA PHE A 384 4.55 -5.24 3.47
C PHE A 384 5.61 -6.05 4.22
N GLY A 385 6.53 -5.35 4.84
CA GLY A 385 7.58 -5.95 5.65
C GLY A 385 8.49 -4.88 6.23
N PHE A 386 9.34 -5.29 7.17
CA PHE A 386 10.32 -4.40 7.78
C PHE A 386 11.65 -5.12 8.03
N TRP A 387 12.70 -4.36 8.17
CA TRP A 387 14.00 -4.82 8.64
C TRP A 387 14.12 -4.56 10.14
N VAL A 388 14.57 -5.56 10.90
CA VAL A 388 15.07 -5.38 12.24
C VAL A 388 16.59 -5.32 12.15
N VAL A 389 17.17 -4.20 12.56
CA VAL A 389 18.60 -3.90 12.38
C VAL A 389 19.23 -3.57 13.72
N ALA A 390 20.37 -4.20 14.02
CA ALA A 390 21.26 -3.80 15.11
C ALA A 390 22.71 -3.80 14.61
N ASP A 391 23.41 -2.67 14.74
CA ASP A 391 24.77 -2.46 14.26
C ASP A 391 25.64 -1.92 15.41
N GLU A 392 25.87 -2.74 16.44
CA GLU A 392 26.64 -2.38 17.65
C GLU A 392 27.54 -3.54 18.08
N GLN A 393 28.61 -3.24 18.81
CA GLN A 393 29.53 -4.20 19.43
C GLN A 393 30.11 -5.24 18.47
N GLY A 394 30.32 -4.88 17.19
CA GLY A 394 30.77 -5.81 16.15
C GLY A 394 29.70 -6.73 15.57
N VAL A 395 28.47 -6.63 16.05
CA VAL A 395 27.31 -7.35 15.52
C VAL A 395 26.62 -6.54 14.45
N HIS A 396 26.36 -7.12 13.31
CA HIS A 396 25.62 -6.53 12.19
C HIS A 396 24.38 -7.38 11.87
N LEU A 397 23.37 -7.32 12.75
CA LEU A 397 22.14 -8.09 12.62
C LEU A 397 21.17 -7.44 11.64
N LYS A 398 20.66 -8.19 10.67
CA LYS A 398 19.64 -7.75 9.69
C LYS A 398 18.59 -8.84 9.49
N LEU A 399 17.45 -8.72 10.18
CA LEU A 399 16.36 -9.68 10.08
C LEU A 399 15.23 -9.13 9.21
N PRO A 400 14.83 -9.83 8.15
CA PRO A 400 13.64 -9.49 7.39
C PRO A 400 12.40 -10.00 8.13
N ALA A 401 11.44 -9.13 8.39
CA ALA A 401 10.12 -9.48 8.86
C ALA A 401 9.10 -9.28 7.74
N GLN A 402 8.16 -10.21 7.61
CA GLN A 402 7.04 -10.13 6.68
C GLN A 402 5.78 -9.71 7.45
N ILE A 403 4.95 -8.89 6.80
CA ILE A 403 3.63 -8.51 7.30
C ILE A 403 2.60 -9.07 6.34
N GLU A 404 1.71 -9.91 6.85
CA GLU A 404 0.63 -10.57 6.13
C GLU A 404 -0.72 -10.00 6.58
N PRO A 405 -1.26 -8.94 5.93
CA PRO A 405 -2.59 -8.46 6.24
C PRO A 405 -3.64 -9.38 5.61
N ASN A 406 -4.67 -9.71 6.37
CA ASN A 406 -5.80 -10.49 5.88
C ASN A 406 -6.60 -9.66 4.86
N PRO A 407 -6.81 -10.12 3.61
CA PRO A 407 -7.43 -9.32 2.54
C PRO A 407 -8.90 -8.95 2.80
N LEU A 408 -9.59 -9.65 3.71
CA LEU A 408 -11.01 -9.43 4.02
C LEU A 408 -11.24 -8.67 5.32
N THR A 409 -10.34 -8.81 6.29
CA THR A 409 -10.51 -8.23 7.63
C THR A 409 -9.48 -7.15 7.97
N GLY A 410 -8.39 -7.09 7.22
CA GLY A 410 -7.25 -6.22 7.49
C GLY A 410 -6.43 -6.63 8.72
N GLN A 411 -6.75 -7.76 9.37
CA GLN A 411 -6.00 -8.27 10.52
C GLN A 411 -4.55 -8.55 10.13
N VAL A 412 -3.62 -8.09 10.94
CA VAL A 412 -2.18 -8.13 10.64
C VAL A 412 -1.52 -9.32 11.31
N THR A 413 -0.77 -10.11 10.55
CA THR A 413 0.14 -11.12 11.06
C THR A 413 1.57 -10.74 10.69
N VAL A 414 2.48 -10.79 11.67
CA VAL A 414 3.92 -10.58 11.49
C VAL A 414 4.62 -11.92 11.55
N VAL A 415 5.53 -12.19 10.60
CA VAL A 415 6.28 -13.45 10.48
C VAL A 415 7.77 -13.15 10.39
N LEU A 416 8.54 -13.82 11.22
CA LEU A 416 10.01 -13.85 11.19
C LEU A 416 10.42 -15.32 11.16
N ASP A 417 10.95 -15.82 10.07
CA ASP A 417 11.22 -17.25 9.88
C ASP A 417 12.48 -17.56 9.07
N HIS A 418 13.23 -16.53 8.62
CA HIS A 418 14.46 -16.74 7.85
C HIS A 418 15.41 -15.54 7.95
N ILE A 419 16.70 -15.82 7.67
CA ILE A 419 17.72 -14.81 7.34
C ILE A 419 18.48 -15.25 6.08
N ALA A 420 19.44 -14.46 5.61
CA ALA A 420 20.28 -14.85 4.50
C ALA A 420 21.03 -16.16 4.82
N GLY A 421 20.89 -17.18 3.99
CA GLY A 421 21.62 -18.45 4.15
C GLY A 421 21.07 -19.44 5.18
N LEU A 422 20.01 -19.10 5.94
CA LEU A 422 19.44 -19.98 6.98
C LEU A 422 17.91 -19.99 6.93
N GLU A 423 17.29 -21.18 6.88
CA GLU A 423 15.85 -21.35 7.09
C GLU A 423 15.51 -21.32 8.59
N GLY A 424 15.40 -20.12 9.13
CA GLY A 424 15.13 -19.83 10.53
C GLY A 424 15.83 -18.56 10.98
N LEU A 425 15.54 -18.14 12.21
CA LEU A 425 16.23 -17.03 12.86
C LEU A 425 17.62 -17.47 13.34
N PRO A 426 18.56 -16.56 13.58
CA PRO A 426 19.88 -16.91 14.10
C PRO A 426 19.78 -17.68 15.42
N GLN A 427 20.67 -18.69 15.61
CA GLN A 427 20.73 -19.48 16.84
C GLN A 427 21.45 -18.69 17.96
N VAL A 428 20.94 -17.52 18.32
CA VAL A 428 21.50 -16.64 19.33
C VAL A 428 20.63 -16.68 20.59
N PRO A 429 21.21 -16.81 21.80
CA PRO A 429 20.46 -16.76 23.06
C PRO A 429 20.03 -15.31 23.33
N VAL A 430 18.75 -15.03 23.15
CA VAL A 430 18.14 -13.74 23.50
C VAL A 430 17.41 -13.93 24.82
N ALA A 431 17.79 -13.20 25.86
CA ALA A 431 17.12 -13.21 27.15
C ALA A 431 15.87 -12.32 27.13
N ASP A 432 16.02 -11.10 26.65
CA ASP A 432 14.94 -10.13 26.49
C ASP A 432 15.04 -9.39 25.16
N LEU A 433 13.91 -9.20 24.51
CA LEU A 433 13.78 -8.44 23.27
C LEU A 433 12.61 -7.47 23.39
N LYS A 434 12.87 -6.17 23.32
CA LYS A 434 11.88 -5.12 23.19
C LYS A 434 11.88 -4.58 21.78
N LEU A 435 10.74 -4.61 21.12
CA LEU A 435 10.54 -4.01 19.81
C LEU A 435 9.43 -2.97 19.89
N ASN A 436 9.75 -1.73 19.57
CA ASN A 436 8.86 -0.58 19.70
C ASN A 436 8.58 -0.02 18.31
N VAL A 437 7.37 -0.20 17.82
CA VAL A 437 6.86 0.46 16.61
C VAL A 437 6.34 1.84 17.00
N PHE A 438 6.79 2.89 16.31
CA PHE A 438 6.51 4.26 16.73
C PHE A 438 5.03 4.62 16.66
N GLY A 439 4.56 5.37 17.67
CA GLY A 439 3.27 6.02 17.68
C GLY A 439 3.27 7.35 16.94
N GLY A 440 2.20 8.14 17.13
CA GLY A 440 2.05 9.49 16.57
C GLY A 440 0.99 9.59 15.49
N PRO A 441 0.81 10.78 14.86
CA PRO A 441 -0.31 11.06 13.95
C PRO A 441 -0.31 10.21 12.68
N ARG A 442 0.86 9.69 12.29
CA ARG A 442 1.09 8.81 11.12
C ARG A 442 1.59 7.43 11.54
N ALA A 443 1.22 6.99 12.75
CA ALA A 443 1.59 5.66 13.21
C ALA A 443 1.12 4.57 12.24
N PRO A 444 1.91 3.48 12.07
CA PRO A 444 1.66 2.49 11.02
C PRO A 444 0.43 1.62 11.23
N LEU A 445 -0.13 1.60 12.43
CA LEU A 445 -1.34 0.85 12.75
C LEU A 445 -2.48 1.77 13.16
N ALA A 446 -3.70 1.28 12.98
CA ALA A 446 -4.94 1.84 13.50
C ALA A 446 -5.52 0.93 14.58
N THR A 447 -6.03 1.54 15.66
CA THR A 447 -6.77 0.83 16.70
C THR A 447 -8.20 0.49 16.25
N PRO A 448 -8.83 -0.54 16.84
CA PRO A 448 -10.26 -0.84 16.65
C PRO A 448 -11.14 0.37 16.92
N SER A 449 -12.31 0.42 16.28
CA SER A 449 -13.29 1.50 16.47
C SER A 449 -14.04 1.47 17.81
N GLY A 450 -13.93 0.38 18.57
CA GLY A 450 -14.55 0.20 19.87
C GLY A 450 -13.53 0.05 21.01
N CYS A 451 -13.97 0.34 22.24
CA CYS A 451 -13.21 0.01 23.42
C CYS A 451 -13.40 -1.44 23.84
N GLY A 452 -12.38 -1.99 24.53
CA GLY A 452 -12.39 -3.35 25.01
C GLY A 452 -11.03 -3.97 25.18
N THR A 453 -11.04 -5.25 25.52
CA THR A 453 -9.83 -6.09 25.57
C THR A 453 -9.71 -6.85 24.27
N TYR A 454 -8.57 -6.71 23.61
CA TYR A 454 -8.28 -7.31 22.32
C TYR A 454 -7.14 -8.32 22.46
N LEU A 455 -7.26 -9.50 21.88
CA LEU A 455 -6.33 -10.60 22.07
C LEU A 455 -5.36 -10.70 20.88
N THR A 456 -4.05 -10.63 21.18
CA THR A 456 -2.96 -10.95 20.25
C THR A 456 -2.60 -12.42 20.42
N GLU A 457 -2.54 -13.17 19.33
CA GLU A 457 -2.07 -14.54 19.30
C GLU A 457 -0.61 -14.60 18.90
N PHE A 458 0.17 -15.50 19.51
CA PHE A 458 1.56 -15.68 19.14
C PHE A 458 1.96 -17.15 19.12
N SER A 459 2.94 -17.45 18.29
CA SER A 459 3.52 -18.79 18.14
C SER A 459 5.02 -18.67 17.90
N PHE A 460 5.84 -19.23 18.78
CA PHE A 460 7.29 -19.29 18.68
C PHE A 460 7.75 -20.72 18.53
N ALA A 461 8.40 -21.06 17.41
CA ALA A 461 8.97 -22.39 17.19
C ALA A 461 10.42 -22.37 17.67
N PRO A 462 10.85 -23.34 18.51
CA PRO A 462 12.24 -23.47 18.95
C PRO A 462 13.08 -24.23 17.94
N TRP A 463 14.39 -23.98 17.91
CA TRP A 463 15.35 -24.77 17.14
C TRP A 463 15.47 -26.22 17.62
N SER A 464 15.12 -26.51 18.87
CA SER A 464 15.13 -27.89 19.42
C SER A 464 14.17 -28.86 18.74
N GLY A 465 13.33 -28.42 17.82
CA GLY A 465 12.34 -29.23 17.14
C GLY A 465 11.15 -29.64 18.02
N ARG A 466 11.04 -29.10 19.25
CA ARG A 466 9.84 -29.23 20.07
C ARG A 466 8.67 -28.51 19.42
N PRO A 467 7.41 -28.88 19.75
CA PRO A 467 6.25 -28.14 19.30
C PRO A 467 6.36 -26.62 19.60
N ALA A 468 5.86 -25.80 18.69
CA ALA A 468 5.85 -24.36 18.88
C ALA A 468 5.10 -23.98 20.17
N PHE A 469 5.67 -23.05 20.94
CA PHE A 469 5.02 -22.46 22.11
C PHE A 469 3.99 -21.46 21.62
N GLN A 470 2.73 -21.70 21.96
CA GLN A 470 1.61 -20.86 21.55
C GLN A 470 0.97 -20.21 22.76
N GLY A 471 0.53 -18.98 22.60
CA GLY A 471 -0.13 -18.25 23.68
C GLY A 471 -0.92 -17.05 23.17
N ILE A 472 -1.55 -16.40 24.13
CA ILE A 472 -2.30 -15.15 23.89
C ILE A 472 -1.85 -14.07 24.87
N THR A 473 -1.84 -12.83 24.42
CA THR A 473 -1.68 -11.64 25.29
C THR A 473 -2.77 -10.62 24.94
N SER A 474 -3.06 -9.68 25.85
CA SER A 474 -4.16 -8.74 25.67
C SER A 474 -3.67 -7.32 25.52
N MET A 475 -4.29 -6.58 24.60
CA MET A 475 -4.19 -5.14 24.48
C MET A 475 -5.48 -4.47 24.93
N GLN A 476 -5.37 -3.31 25.61
CA GLN A 476 -6.51 -2.58 26.13
C GLN A 476 -6.74 -1.31 25.31
N ILE A 477 -7.95 -1.11 24.83
CA ILE A 477 -8.43 0.15 24.25
C ILE A 477 -9.44 0.74 25.23
N THR A 478 -9.10 1.86 25.86
CA THR A 478 -9.81 2.40 27.02
C THR A 478 -10.29 3.84 26.85
N ALA A 479 -9.88 4.52 25.79
CA ALA A 479 -10.21 5.92 25.53
C ALA A 479 -10.92 6.07 24.17
N GLY A 480 -11.61 7.20 23.95
CA GLY A 480 -12.32 7.48 22.70
C GLY A 480 -13.56 6.59 22.46
N CYS A 481 -14.05 5.92 23.50
CA CYS A 481 -15.23 5.05 23.44
C CYS A 481 -16.49 5.83 23.06
N GLY A 482 -17.34 5.22 22.20
CA GLY A 482 -18.58 5.89 21.78
C GLY A 482 -18.44 6.82 20.56
N LYS A 483 -17.27 6.93 19.96
CA LYS A 483 -17.09 7.49 18.62
C LYS A 483 -17.69 6.49 17.62
N GLY A 484 -18.96 6.30 17.64
CA GLY A 484 -19.68 5.41 16.74
C GLY A 484 -20.81 6.17 16.08
N GLY A 485 -21.35 5.63 15.02
CA GLY A 485 -22.43 6.25 14.31
C GLY A 485 -22.16 6.35 12.82
N PHE A 486 -23.00 7.08 12.14
CA PHE A 486 -22.82 7.39 10.73
C PHE A 486 -23.53 8.71 10.43
N ALA A 487 -22.77 9.80 10.42
CA ALA A 487 -23.28 11.14 10.20
C ALA A 487 -22.38 11.91 9.19
N PRO A 488 -22.14 11.35 8.00
CA PRO A 488 -21.31 12.00 6.99
C PRO A 488 -21.90 13.33 6.57
N ARG A 489 -21.03 14.27 6.19
CA ARG A 489 -21.41 15.60 5.70
C ARG A 489 -21.09 15.70 4.22
N ILE A 490 -21.84 16.54 3.50
CA ILE A 490 -21.54 16.85 2.11
C ILE A 490 -21.44 18.36 1.91
N GLU A 491 -20.55 18.75 0.98
CA GLU A 491 -20.52 20.08 0.36
C GLU A 491 -20.59 19.89 -1.14
N ALA A 492 -21.52 20.56 -1.82
CA ALA A 492 -21.72 20.32 -3.24
C ALA A 492 -22.24 21.56 -3.96
N GLY A 493 -21.50 22.04 -4.97
CA GLY A 493 -21.91 23.22 -5.69
C GLY A 493 -21.07 23.59 -6.90
N SER A 494 -21.54 24.61 -7.60
CA SER A 494 -20.80 25.20 -8.70
C SER A 494 -19.77 26.20 -8.18
N LEU A 495 -18.54 26.12 -8.66
CA LEU A 495 -17.46 27.07 -8.29
C LEU A 495 -17.73 28.50 -8.81
N SER A 496 -18.64 28.67 -9.79
CA SER A 496 -19.11 29.94 -10.28
C SER A 496 -20.63 29.85 -10.55
N PRO A 497 -21.50 30.14 -9.58
CA PRO A 497 -22.93 29.85 -9.64
C PRO A 497 -23.76 30.85 -10.48
N ALA A 498 -23.17 31.59 -11.42
CA ALA A 498 -23.89 32.46 -12.30
C ALA A 498 -24.92 31.70 -13.17
N GLY A 499 -26.18 32.10 -13.14
CA GLY A 499 -27.27 31.44 -13.83
C GLY A 499 -27.08 31.31 -15.33
N GLY A 500 -27.35 30.10 -15.89
CA GLY A 500 -27.22 29.81 -17.30
C GLY A 500 -25.79 29.80 -17.86
N HIS A 501 -24.77 29.86 -16.99
CA HIS A 501 -23.36 29.77 -17.36
C HIS A 501 -22.81 28.35 -17.10
N TYR A 502 -21.80 27.96 -17.88
CA TYR A 502 -21.02 26.77 -17.64
C TYR A 502 -19.94 27.03 -16.59
N ALA A 503 -19.84 26.16 -15.59
CA ALA A 503 -18.84 26.25 -14.53
C ALA A 503 -18.48 24.88 -13.99
N PRO A 504 -17.27 24.71 -13.38
CA PRO A 504 -16.94 23.50 -12.66
C PRO A 504 -17.93 23.25 -11.52
N PHE A 505 -18.16 21.94 -11.24
CA PHE A 505 -18.99 21.49 -10.13
C PHE A 505 -18.16 20.61 -9.21
N ALA A 506 -18.16 20.91 -7.92
CA ALA A 506 -17.46 20.15 -6.90
C ALA A 506 -18.47 19.41 -6.01
N PHE A 507 -18.08 18.23 -5.56
CA PHE A 507 -18.76 17.44 -4.55
C PHE A 507 -17.73 16.93 -3.56
N THR A 508 -17.95 17.14 -2.26
CA THR A 508 -17.13 16.64 -1.17
C THR A 508 -18.00 15.88 -0.19
N LEU A 509 -17.60 14.65 0.14
CA LEU A 509 -18.13 13.88 1.25
C LEU A 509 -17.06 13.82 2.33
N THR A 510 -17.41 14.12 3.58
CA THR A 510 -16.52 14.00 4.74
C THR A 510 -17.16 13.16 5.84
N ARG A 511 -16.32 12.43 6.58
CA ARG A 511 -16.66 11.55 7.70
C ARG A 511 -15.65 11.73 8.84
N GLU A 512 -16.09 11.62 10.07
CA GLU A 512 -15.23 11.66 11.26
C GLU A 512 -14.65 10.27 11.59
N ASP A 513 -13.54 10.23 12.36
CA ASP A 513 -12.97 8.98 12.84
C ASP A 513 -13.93 8.24 13.78
N GLY A 514 -13.94 6.92 13.68
CA GLY A 514 -14.85 6.07 14.46
C GLY A 514 -16.25 5.89 13.84
N GLU A 515 -16.66 6.76 12.90
CA GLU A 515 -17.89 6.52 12.13
C GLU A 515 -17.73 5.36 11.14
N SER A 516 -18.85 4.72 10.79
CA SER A 516 -18.87 3.64 9.81
C SER A 516 -18.35 4.10 8.44
N ASN A 517 -17.62 3.23 7.72
CA ASN A 517 -17.04 3.58 6.42
C ASN A 517 -18.10 3.58 5.31
N PRO A 518 -18.16 4.57 4.40
CA PRO A 518 -19.13 4.60 3.31
C PRO A 518 -18.89 3.46 2.32
N ALA A 519 -19.98 2.79 1.93
CA ALA A 519 -19.97 1.73 0.92
C ALA A 519 -20.60 2.13 -0.39
N THR A 520 -21.74 2.90 -0.38
CA THR A 520 -22.35 3.40 -1.61
C THR A 520 -22.83 4.84 -1.45
N ILE A 521 -22.81 5.60 -2.53
CA ILE A 521 -23.23 6.99 -2.58
C ILE A 521 -24.24 7.18 -3.71
N ALA A 522 -25.47 7.59 -3.40
CA ALA A 522 -26.45 8.03 -4.36
C ALA A 522 -26.62 9.56 -4.25
N LEU A 523 -26.07 10.29 -5.20
CA LEU A 523 -26.05 11.76 -5.22
C LEU A 523 -27.17 12.29 -6.13
N HIS A 524 -28.07 13.10 -5.59
CA HIS A 524 -29.13 13.81 -6.32
C HIS A 524 -28.71 15.26 -6.53
N LEU A 525 -28.36 15.62 -7.78
CA LEU A 525 -27.95 16.99 -8.12
C LEU A 525 -29.11 17.98 -7.97
N PRO A 526 -28.85 19.28 -7.75
CA PRO A 526 -29.88 20.30 -7.70
C PRO A 526 -30.67 20.36 -9.02
N LYS A 527 -31.99 20.49 -8.97
CA LYS A 527 -32.83 20.62 -10.19
C LYS A 527 -32.34 21.78 -11.05
N GLY A 528 -32.07 21.49 -12.33
CA GLY A 528 -31.57 22.45 -13.32
C GLY A 528 -30.05 22.58 -13.41
N VAL A 529 -29.27 21.93 -12.54
CA VAL A 529 -27.86 21.64 -12.80
C VAL A 529 -27.80 20.51 -13.82
N LEU A 530 -27.24 20.76 -14.99
CA LEU A 530 -27.28 19.86 -16.15
C LEU A 530 -25.88 19.66 -16.75
N ALA A 531 -25.72 18.58 -17.52
CA ALA A 531 -24.50 18.29 -18.24
C ALA A 531 -24.68 18.43 -19.75
N LYS A 532 -23.69 19.00 -20.44
CA LYS A 532 -23.60 19.03 -21.88
C LYS A 532 -22.89 17.78 -22.39
N LEU A 533 -23.65 16.82 -22.86
CA LEU A 533 -23.17 15.57 -23.44
C LEU A 533 -22.72 15.71 -24.90
N ALA A 534 -23.22 16.77 -25.59
CA ALA A 534 -22.88 17.03 -26.99
C ALA A 534 -21.39 17.33 -27.16
N GLY A 535 -20.71 16.50 -27.97
CA GLY A 535 -19.28 16.64 -28.26
C GLY A 535 -18.34 16.07 -27.21
N VAL A 536 -18.83 15.33 -26.22
CA VAL A 536 -18.01 14.58 -25.26
C VAL A 536 -17.96 13.12 -25.71
N PRO A 537 -16.80 12.58 -26.09
CA PRO A 537 -16.66 11.15 -26.37
C PRO A 537 -16.91 10.32 -25.11
N LEU A 538 -17.49 9.15 -25.28
CA LEU A 538 -17.70 8.21 -24.19
C LEU A 538 -16.48 7.28 -24.06
N CYS A 539 -16.10 6.94 -22.84
CA CYS A 539 -15.18 5.85 -22.61
C CYS A 539 -15.82 4.52 -23.07
N PRO A 540 -15.13 3.72 -23.93
CA PRO A 540 -15.61 2.41 -24.31
C PRO A 540 -15.78 1.48 -23.09
N ASP A 541 -16.73 0.56 -23.13
CA ASP A 541 -17.08 -0.25 -21.96
C ASP A 541 -15.90 -1.11 -21.45
N ALA A 542 -15.16 -1.76 -22.34
CA ALA A 542 -13.95 -2.51 -21.96
C ALA A 542 -12.89 -1.63 -21.28
N ALA A 543 -12.69 -0.39 -21.76
CA ALA A 543 -11.78 0.57 -21.17
C ALA A 543 -12.33 1.13 -19.84
N ALA A 544 -13.65 1.23 -19.68
CA ALA A 544 -14.30 1.64 -18.45
C ALA A 544 -14.10 0.62 -17.31
N VAL A 545 -14.09 -0.67 -17.62
CA VAL A 545 -13.82 -1.76 -16.67
C VAL A 545 -12.36 -1.77 -16.22
N SER A 546 -11.43 -1.58 -17.15
CA SER A 546 -9.98 -1.61 -16.82
C SER A 546 -9.42 -0.27 -16.34
N GLY A 547 -10.21 0.81 -16.37
CA GLY A 547 -9.74 2.16 -16.05
C GLY A 547 -8.93 2.85 -17.17
N ALA A 548 -8.76 2.21 -18.32
CA ALA A 548 -7.98 2.72 -19.46
C ALA A 548 -8.77 3.67 -20.36
N CYS A 549 -9.56 4.56 -19.79
CA CYS A 549 -10.38 5.53 -20.50
C CYS A 549 -9.55 6.57 -21.27
N PRO A 550 -9.92 6.91 -22.53
CA PRO A 550 -9.22 7.95 -23.28
C PRO A 550 -9.43 9.34 -22.65
N LEU A 551 -8.39 10.18 -22.68
CA LEU A 551 -8.42 11.55 -22.15
C LEU A 551 -9.55 12.41 -22.73
N ALA A 552 -9.98 12.14 -23.97
CA ALA A 552 -11.08 12.85 -24.58
C ALA A 552 -12.42 12.68 -23.82
N SER A 553 -12.61 11.61 -23.08
CA SER A 553 -13.77 11.35 -22.23
C SER A 553 -13.63 11.86 -20.80
N ARG A 554 -12.47 12.44 -20.42
CA ARG A 554 -12.23 12.96 -19.07
C ARG A 554 -13.16 14.12 -18.75
N LEU A 555 -13.78 14.06 -17.56
CA LEU A 555 -14.66 15.10 -17.02
C LEU A 555 -13.99 15.92 -15.92
N GLY A 556 -13.05 15.31 -15.19
CA GLY A 556 -12.46 15.95 -14.01
C GLY A 556 -11.51 15.03 -13.26
N SER A 557 -11.35 15.28 -11.96
CA SER A 557 -10.49 14.57 -11.03
C SER A 557 -11.23 14.19 -9.76
N LEU A 558 -10.61 13.28 -9.00
CA LEU A 558 -11.05 12.87 -7.68
C LEU A 558 -9.85 12.97 -6.73
N THR A 559 -10.06 13.46 -5.52
CA THR A 559 -9.12 13.35 -4.41
C THR A 559 -9.77 12.58 -3.28
N ALA A 560 -9.03 11.67 -2.64
CA ALA A 560 -9.51 10.94 -1.49
C ALA A 560 -8.54 11.07 -0.32
N ALA A 561 -9.07 11.21 0.89
CA ALA A 561 -8.30 11.11 2.12
C ALA A 561 -8.64 9.80 2.81
N SER A 562 -7.63 9.04 3.20
CA SER A 562 -7.77 7.75 3.85
C SER A 562 -6.91 7.64 5.11
N GLY A 563 -7.31 6.76 6.04
CA GLY A 563 -6.63 6.54 7.32
C GLY A 563 -7.26 7.28 8.48
N VAL A 564 -6.85 6.92 9.69
CA VAL A 564 -7.34 7.50 10.95
C VAL A 564 -6.39 8.58 11.49
N GLY A 565 -6.88 9.45 12.38
CA GLY A 565 -6.11 10.51 13.00
C GLY A 565 -6.11 11.84 12.26
N GLY A 566 -5.39 12.81 12.81
CA GLY A 566 -5.37 14.20 12.30
C GLY A 566 -4.62 14.43 10.98
N ALA A 567 -3.88 13.42 10.47
CA ALA A 567 -3.06 13.53 9.28
C ALA A 567 -3.36 12.41 8.28
N PRO A 568 -4.55 12.37 7.66
CA PRO A 568 -4.91 11.32 6.72
C PRO A 568 -4.04 11.36 5.45
N LEU A 569 -3.87 10.22 4.81
CA LEU A 569 -3.22 10.11 3.50
C LEU A 569 -4.11 10.69 2.41
N TRP A 570 -3.59 11.63 1.64
CA TRP A 570 -4.26 12.18 0.46
C TRP A 570 -3.79 11.50 -0.82
N ILE A 571 -4.72 11.07 -1.65
CA ILE A 571 -4.48 10.52 -2.99
C ILE A 571 -5.11 11.46 -4.05
N PRO A 572 -4.36 11.83 -5.11
CA PRO A 572 -2.98 11.47 -5.40
C PRO A 572 -1.97 12.25 -4.54
N GLN A 573 -0.87 11.62 -4.19
CA GLN A 573 0.27 12.32 -3.59
C GLN A 573 1.06 13.12 -4.64
N PRO A 574 1.80 14.16 -4.24
CA PRO A 574 2.72 14.85 -5.13
C PRO A 574 3.70 13.89 -5.82
N GLY A 575 3.85 14.01 -7.14
CA GLY A 575 4.74 13.15 -7.94
C GLY A 575 4.22 11.75 -8.27
N LYS A 576 3.05 11.35 -7.75
CA LYS A 576 2.38 10.09 -8.11
C LYS A 576 1.38 10.27 -9.25
N ALA A 577 0.91 9.15 -9.80
CA ALA A 577 -0.03 9.15 -10.92
C ALA A 577 -1.34 9.88 -10.57
N PRO A 578 -1.87 10.75 -11.46
CA PRO A 578 -3.06 11.52 -11.19
C PRO A 578 -4.33 10.67 -11.25
N THR A 579 -5.33 11.06 -10.48
CA THR A 579 -6.68 10.51 -10.56
C THR A 579 -7.47 11.13 -11.69
N ALA A 580 -8.49 10.43 -12.17
CA ALA A 580 -9.38 10.97 -13.20
C ALA A 580 -10.82 10.47 -13.07
N VAL A 581 -11.75 11.30 -13.57
CA VAL A 581 -13.16 10.96 -13.70
C VAL A 581 -13.54 11.06 -15.17
N TYR A 582 -14.16 10.01 -15.73
CA TYR A 582 -14.49 9.91 -17.16
C TYR A 582 -15.98 9.71 -17.38
N LEU A 583 -16.50 10.21 -18.53
CA LEU A 583 -17.85 9.90 -18.98
C LEU A 583 -17.85 8.59 -19.77
N ALA A 584 -18.74 7.68 -19.40
CA ALA A 584 -18.91 6.39 -20.10
C ALA A 584 -20.37 6.16 -20.55
N GLY A 585 -20.56 5.07 -21.30
CA GLY A 585 -21.82 4.67 -21.88
C GLY A 585 -22.83 4.11 -20.88
N PRO A 586 -23.88 3.43 -21.39
CA PRO A 586 -24.93 2.86 -20.55
C PRO A 586 -24.40 1.89 -19.51
N TYR A 587 -24.98 1.94 -18.32
CA TYR A 587 -24.59 1.09 -17.20
C TYR A 587 -25.77 0.90 -16.22
N GLU A 588 -26.04 -0.35 -15.79
CA GLU A 588 -27.14 -0.70 -14.88
C GLU A 588 -28.50 -0.10 -15.26
N GLY A 589 -28.83 -0.15 -16.55
CA GLY A 589 -30.08 0.41 -17.10
C GLY A 589 -30.13 1.93 -17.15
N ALA A 590 -29.08 2.64 -16.69
CA ALA A 590 -28.93 4.07 -16.89
C ALA A 590 -28.31 4.39 -18.26
N PRO A 591 -28.67 5.53 -18.90
CA PRO A 591 -28.17 5.87 -20.23
C PRO A 591 -26.69 6.26 -20.27
N TYR A 592 -26.11 6.65 -19.15
CA TYR A 592 -24.72 7.08 -18.99
C TYR A 592 -24.16 6.66 -17.65
N SER A 593 -22.85 6.65 -17.54
CA SER A 593 -22.13 6.44 -16.29
C SER A 593 -20.90 7.34 -16.19
N VAL A 594 -20.38 7.49 -15.00
CA VAL A 594 -19.03 8.03 -14.74
C VAL A 594 -18.13 6.89 -14.27
N VAL A 595 -16.85 6.97 -14.62
CA VAL A 595 -15.81 6.03 -14.18
C VAL A 595 -14.77 6.85 -13.45
N SER A 596 -14.57 6.55 -12.18
CA SER A 596 -13.49 7.10 -11.35
C SER A 596 -12.31 6.15 -11.39
N VAL A 597 -11.13 6.67 -11.71
CA VAL A 597 -9.87 5.93 -11.81
C VAL A 597 -8.88 6.53 -10.83
N VAL A 598 -8.47 5.72 -9.85
CA VAL A 598 -7.63 6.14 -8.72
C VAL A 598 -6.44 5.19 -8.59
N PRO A 599 -5.23 5.59 -9.04
CA PRO A 599 -4.01 4.86 -8.73
C PRO A 599 -3.76 4.89 -7.22
N ALA A 600 -3.71 3.72 -6.57
CA ALA A 600 -3.50 3.60 -5.13
C ALA A 600 -2.00 3.58 -4.80
N GLN A 601 -1.32 4.69 -5.09
CA GLN A 601 0.12 4.87 -4.90
C GLN A 601 0.42 5.84 -3.77
N ALA A 602 1.16 5.40 -2.75
CA ALA A 602 1.54 6.22 -1.60
C ALA A 602 2.87 5.77 -0.98
N GLY A 603 3.76 6.71 -0.67
CA GLY A 603 5.10 6.40 -0.16
C GLY A 603 5.81 5.38 -1.05
N PRO A 604 6.34 4.28 -0.50
CA PRO A 604 6.99 3.23 -1.27
C PRO A 604 6.00 2.23 -1.92
N PHE A 605 4.69 2.32 -1.62
CA PHE A 605 3.69 1.33 -1.99
C PHE A 605 2.97 1.67 -3.29
N ASP A 606 2.69 0.64 -4.09
CA ASP A 606 1.77 0.65 -5.21
C ASP A 606 0.79 -0.52 -5.04
N LEU A 607 -0.44 -0.21 -4.60
CA LEU A 607 -1.50 -1.20 -4.38
C LEU A 607 -2.39 -1.38 -5.63
N GLY A 608 -1.95 -0.86 -6.79
CA GLY A 608 -2.65 -1.01 -8.05
C GLY A 608 -3.69 0.08 -8.33
N LEU A 609 -4.70 -0.24 -9.12
CA LEU A 609 -5.66 0.69 -9.66
C LEU A 609 -7.06 0.42 -9.11
N VAL A 610 -7.65 1.41 -8.42
CA VAL A 610 -9.06 1.37 -8.02
C VAL A 610 -9.91 2.00 -9.11
N VAL A 611 -10.82 1.22 -9.68
CA VAL A 611 -11.80 1.66 -10.65
C VAL A 611 -13.19 1.52 -10.05
N ASN A 612 -13.93 2.63 -9.93
CA ASN A 612 -15.31 2.62 -9.45
C ASN A 612 -16.22 3.25 -10.51
N ARG A 613 -17.33 2.61 -10.82
CA ARG A 613 -18.31 3.09 -11.79
C ARG A 613 -19.55 3.60 -11.10
N ALA A 614 -20.19 4.62 -11.65
CA ALA A 614 -21.41 5.18 -11.10
C ALA A 614 -22.43 5.41 -12.22
N ALA A 615 -23.66 4.90 -12.04
CA ALA A 615 -24.77 5.06 -12.98
C ALA A 615 -25.33 6.48 -12.93
N ILE A 616 -25.54 7.13 -14.10
CA ILE A 616 -26.19 8.44 -14.20
C ILE A 616 -27.63 8.23 -14.64
N ARG A 617 -28.57 8.46 -13.73
CA ARG A 617 -30.01 8.41 -13.98
C ARG A 617 -30.56 9.80 -14.12
N VAL A 618 -31.54 9.98 -15.00
CA VAL A 618 -32.22 11.28 -15.18
C VAL A 618 -33.71 11.09 -14.98
N ASN A 619 -34.28 11.84 -14.04
CA ASN A 619 -35.71 11.84 -13.80
C ASN A 619 -36.44 12.42 -15.01
N PRO A 620 -37.35 11.68 -15.66
CA PRO A 620 -37.98 12.12 -16.93
C PRO A 620 -38.88 13.35 -16.75
N ASP A 621 -39.47 13.59 -15.59
CA ASP A 621 -40.42 14.67 -15.36
C ASP A 621 -39.70 15.99 -14.95
N THR A 622 -38.55 15.90 -14.27
CA THR A 622 -37.85 17.07 -13.74
C THR A 622 -36.50 17.33 -14.44
N ALA A 623 -36.02 16.39 -15.24
CA ALA A 623 -34.68 16.34 -15.80
C ALA A 623 -33.56 16.41 -14.74
N GLN A 624 -33.86 16.11 -13.49
CA GLN A 624 -32.88 16.04 -12.40
C GLN A 624 -31.98 14.82 -12.58
N ALA A 625 -30.67 15.04 -12.54
CA ALA A 625 -29.71 13.96 -12.60
C ALA A 625 -29.41 13.41 -11.21
N SER A 626 -29.24 12.09 -11.13
CA SER A 626 -28.69 11.40 -9.96
C SER A 626 -27.55 10.49 -10.40
N VAL A 627 -26.54 10.36 -9.53
CA VAL A 627 -25.37 9.54 -9.74
C VAL A 627 -25.32 8.51 -8.62
N VAL A 628 -25.31 7.22 -8.95
CA VAL A 628 -25.28 6.12 -7.97
C VAL A 628 -24.03 5.30 -8.21
N THR A 629 -23.13 5.24 -7.21
CA THR A 629 -21.87 4.51 -7.29
C THR A 629 -22.08 3.02 -7.12
N ASP A 630 -21.20 2.23 -7.74
CA ASP A 630 -20.96 0.85 -7.32
C ASP A 630 -20.45 0.85 -5.87
N PRO A 631 -20.48 -0.30 -5.18
CA PRO A 631 -19.88 -0.42 -3.86
C PRO A 631 -18.41 0.03 -3.89
N LEU A 632 -18.06 0.93 -2.96
CA LEU A 632 -16.69 1.36 -2.76
C LEU A 632 -15.89 0.22 -2.12
N PRO A 633 -14.66 -0.08 -2.57
CA PRO A 633 -13.84 -1.10 -1.94
C PRO A 633 -13.53 -0.70 -0.50
N GLN A 634 -13.63 -1.66 0.42
CA GLN A 634 -13.37 -1.44 1.84
C GLN A 634 -11.92 -1.75 2.21
N PHE A 635 -11.32 -2.69 1.49
CA PHE A 635 -9.93 -3.11 1.63
C PHE A 635 -9.24 -3.12 0.27
N LEU A 636 -7.93 -2.90 0.29
CA LEU A 636 -7.05 -3.06 -0.86
C LEU A 636 -5.76 -3.71 -0.38
N GLU A 637 -5.46 -4.93 -0.88
CA GLU A 637 -4.32 -5.75 -0.42
C GLU A 637 -4.28 -5.91 1.12
N GLY A 638 -5.46 -6.03 1.76
CA GLY A 638 -5.59 -6.13 3.22
C GLY A 638 -5.44 -4.82 3.98
N VAL A 639 -5.22 -3.70 3.30
CA VAL A 639 -5.21 -2.35 3.92
C VAL A 639 -6.63 -1.78 3.92
N PRO A 640 -7.21 -1.42 5.07
CA PRO A 640 -8.54 -0.82 5.11
C PRO A 640 -8.52 0.59 4.52
N LEU A 641 -9.40 0.82 3.54
CA LEU A 641 -9.59 2.13 2.93
C LEU A 641 -10.56 2.97 3.80
N SER A 642 -10.10 3.40 4.96
CA SER A 642 -10.89 4.23 5.88
C SER A 642 -11.11 5.63 5.28
N TYR A 643 -12.11 5.77 4.41
CA TYR A 643 -12.40 7.03 3.71
C TYR A 643 -12.78 8.13 4.69
N ARG A 644 -11.98 9.19 4.76
CA ARG A 644 -12.24 10.43 5.53
C ARG A 644 -12.91 11.47 4.67
N THR A 645 -12.40 11.63 3.46
CA THR A 645 -12.88 12.61 2.49
C THR A 645 -12.87 12.01 1.09
N ILE A 646 -13.93 12.23 0.34
CA ILE A 646 -13.99 11.96 -1.10
C ILE A 646 -14.38 13.27 -1.78
N HIS A 647 -13.48 13.85 -2.56
CA HIS A 647 -13.72 15.09 -3.29
C HIS A 647 -13.66 14.82 -4.79
N VAL A 648 -14.74 15.15 -5.49
CA VAL A 648 -14.87 15.03 -6.95
C VAL A 648 -15.02 16.41 -7.56
N LEU A 649 -14.13 16.77 -8.47
CA LEU A 649 -14.17 18.00 -9.23
C LEU A 649 -14.45 17.70 -10.69
N VAL A 650 -15.61 18.14 -11.19
CA VAL A 650 -15.97 18.09 -12.61
C VAL A 650 -15.64 19.45 -13.23
N ASP A 651 -14.47 19.56 -13.85
CA ASP A 651 -13.87 20.80 -14.32
C ASP A 651 -13.80 20.92 -15.85
N ARG A 652 -14.31 19.93 -16.60
CA ARG A 652 -14.30 19.96 -18.07
C ARG A 652 -14.96 21.26 -18.58
N PRO A 653 -14.25 22.05 -19.40
CA PRO A 653 -14.79 23.31 -19.90
C PRO A 653 -16.10 23.13 -20.68
N GLY A 654 -17.11 23.92 -20.34
CA GLY A 654 -18.41 23.89 -21.01
C GLY A 654 -19.24 22.62 -20.79
N PHE A 655 -18.97 21.84 -19.74
CA PHE A 655 -19.68 20.58 -19.43
C PHE A 655 -20.85 20.81 -18.47
N THR A 656 -20.62 21.27 -17.25
CA THR A 656 -21.68 21.49 -16.26
C THR A 656 -22.31 22.85 -16.43
N LEU A 657 -23.65 22.90 -16.56
CA LEU A 657 -24.44 24.10 -16.77
C LEU A 657 -25.27 24.43 -15.52
N ASN A 658 -25.16 25.65 -15.04
CA ASN A 658 -25.98 26.17 -13.95
C ASN A 658 -27.44 26.41 -14.37
N PRO A 659 -28.42 26.23 -13.43
CA PRO A 659 -29.82 26.57 -13.69
C PRO A 659 -30.01 28.04 -13.99
N THR A 660 -31.09 28.41 -14.68
CA THR A 660 -31.49 29.78 -14.89
C THR A 660 -32.46 30.30 -13.83
N SER A 661 -32.87 29.46 -12.90
CA SER A 661 -33.63 29.81 -11.70
C SER A 661 -32.71 30.04 -10.50
N CYS A 662 -32.81 31.22 -9.86
CA CYS A 662 -32.10 31.57 -8.64
C CYS A 662 -32.87 31.22 -7.34
N ARG A 663 -33.94 30.41 -7.43
CA ARG A 663 -34.59 29.86 -6.24
C ARG A 663 -33.66 28.90 -5.51
N PRO A 664 -33.61 28.91 -4.16
CA PRO A 664 -32.83 27.95 -3.39
C PRO A 664 -33.16 26.52 -3.79
N LYS A 665 -32.14 25.68 -3.86
CA LYS A 665 -32.19 24.26 -4.19
C LYS A 665 -31.30 23.51 -3.21
N LYS A 666 -31.35 22.18 -3.24
CA LYS A 666 -30.47 21.33 -2.44
C LYS A 666 -29.84 20.25 -3.30
N THR A 667 -28.59 19.92 -3.00
CA THR A 667 -27.99 18.64 -3.30
C THR A 667 -28.30 17.70 -2.14
N VAL A 668 -28.69 16.48 -2.41
CA VAL A 668 -28.96 15.45 -1.40
C VAL A 668 -28.15 14.23 -1.74
N ALA A 669 -27.47 13.63 -0.78
CA ALA A 669 -26.84 12.33 -0.95
C ALA A 669 -27.53 11.32 -0.03
N THR A 670 -27.83 10.12 -0.52
CA THR A 670 -28.09 8.95 0.30
C THR A 670 -26.80 8.14 0.36
N VAL A 671 -26.21 8.07 1.54
CA VAL A 671 -24.94 7.36 1.77
C VAL A 671 -25.24 6.12 2.61
N THR A 672 -24.85 4.94 2.10
CA THR A 672 -24.96 3.69 2.84
C THR A 672 -23.58 3.27 3.31
N ALA A 673 -23.45 2.97 4.59
CA ALA A 673 -22.21 2.49 5.19
C ALA A 673 -22.00 0.98 4.97
N ALA A 674 -20.77 0.51 5.20
CA ALA A 674 -20.42 -0.91 5.08
C ALA A 674 -21.15 -1.81 6.07
N ASP A 675 -21.58 -1.28 7.22
CA ASP A 675 -22.40 -1.97 8.23
C ASP A 675 -23.92 -1.83 8.00
N GLY A 676 -24.33 -1.27 6.85
CA GLY A 676 -25.73 -1.11 6.46
C GLY A 676 -26.44 0.14 7.01
N LYS A 677 -25.80 0.98 7.82
CA LYS A 677 -26.37 2.26 8.25
C LYS A 677 -26.56 3.20 7.06
N VAL A 678 -27.61 4.00 7.09
CA VAL A 678 -27.94 4.95 6.02
C VAL A 678 -28.02 6.37 6.58
N ALA A 679 -27.44 7.32 5.86
CA ALA A 679 -27.53 8.75 6.16
C ALA A 679 -27.94 9.54 4.92
N GLU A 680 -28.67 10.64 5.10
CA GLU A 680 -29.13 11.53 4.02
C GLU A 680 -28.62 12.97 4.22
N PRO A 681 -27.30 13.21 4.14
CA PRO A 681 -26.77 14.57 4.21
C PRO A 681 -27.24 15.41 3.02
N SER A 682 -27.42 16.71 3.25
CA SER A 682 -27.80 17.64 2.19
C SER A 682 -27.04 18.96 2.31
N ASP A 683 -26.77 19.57 1.15
CA ASP A 683 -26.16 20.90 1.06
C ASP A 683 -26.98 21.85 0.21
N GLY A 684 -26.97 23.14 0.59
CA GLY A 684 -27.71 24.20 -0.07
C GLY A 684 -27.03 24.68 -1.35
N PHE A 685 -27.79 24.81 -2.45
CA PHE A 685 -27.31 25.38 -3.70
C PHE A 685 -28.20 26.52 -4.19
N GLN A 686 -27.59 27.62 -4.59
CA GLN A 686 -28.33 28.74 -5.20
C GLN A 686 -27.55 29.40 -6.34
N ALA A 687 -28.12 29.40 -7.52
CA ALA A 687 -27.56 30.19 -8.62
C ALA A 687 -27.73 31.71 -8.38
N THR A 688 -26.85 32.48 -8.97
CA THR A 688 -26.85 33.97 -8.89
C THR A 688 -27.09 34.61 -10.24
N LYS A 689 -27.36 35.91 -10.26
CA LYS A 689 -27.46 36.72 -11.49
C LYS A 689 -28.57 36.30 -12.47
N CYS A 690 -29.54 35.44 -12.09
CA CYS A 690 -30.58 34.99 -13.00
C CYS A 690 -31.47 36.12 -13.53
N ALA A 691 -31.72 37.20 -12.76
CA ALA A 691 -32.48 38.35 -13.19
C ALA A 691 -31.86 39.09 -14.37
N GLN A 692 -30.55 38.94 -14.61
CA GLN A 692 -29.85 39.55 -15.74
C GLN A 692 -30.11 38.83 -17.07
N LEU A 693 -30.55 37.56 -17.02
CA LEU A 693 -30.82 36.80 -18.23
C LEU A 693 -32.06 37.35 -18.97
N PRO A 694 -31.93 37.66 -20.28
CA PRO A 694 -33.08 38.05 -21.07
C PRO A 694 -34.04 36.90 -21.30
N TYR A 695 -35.32 37.19 -21.59
CA TYR A 695 -36.31 36.16 -21.96
C TYR A 695 -37.16 36.67 -23.10
N LYS A 696 -36.93 36.21 -24.32
CA LYS A 696 -37.59 36.63 -25.57
C LYS A 696 -37.84 35.42 -26.49
N PRO A 697 -38.53 34.36 -26.02
CA PRO A 697 -38.88 33.25 -26.86
C PRO A 697 -39.95 33.62 -27.89
N GLN A 698 -40.03 32.84 -28.99
CA GLN A 698 -41.03 33.03 -30.04
C GLN A 698 -41.84 31.75 -30.19
N LEU A 699 -43.11 31.76 -29.86
CA LEU A 699 -44.05 30.66 -30.10
C LEU A 699 -44.96 31.01 -31.26
N ARG A 700 -44.99 30.15 -32.31
CA ARG A 700 -45.86 30.28 -33.46
C ARG A 700 -46.79 29.08 -33.55
N LEU A 701 -48.08 29.35 -33.78
CA LEU A 701 -49.09 28.34 -34.10
C LEU A 701 -49.37 28.39 -35.59
N THR A 702 -49.45 27.24 -36.21
CA THR A 702 -49.92 27.07 -37.61
C THR A 702 -50.88 25.90 -37.68
N PHE A 703 -51.96 26.07 -38.46
CA PHE A 703 -52.94 25.05 -38.75
C PHE A 703 -52.79 24.53 -40.17
N LYS A 704 -53.10 23.26 -40.38
CA LYS A 704 -53.12 22.63 -41.71
C LYS A 704 -54.38 21.76 -41.86
N GLY A 705 -54.83 21.52 -43.07
CA GLY A 705 -56.03 20.73 -43.33
C GLY A 705 -57.26 21.60 -43.52
N SER A 706 -58.44 21.15 -43.06
CA SER A 706 -59.71 21.85 -43.31
C SER A 706 -59.82 23.10 -42.39
N MET A 707 -60.00 24.26 -42.99
CA MET A 707 -60.22 25.54 -42.26
C MET A 707 -61.68 25.90 -42.23
N LYS A 708 -62.62 25.12 -42.86
CA LYS A 708 -64.06 25.30 -42.89
C LYS A 708 -64.65 25.06 -41.49
N ARG A 709 -65.91 25.51 -41.30
CA ARG A 709 -66.70 25.12 -40.11
C ARG A 709 -66.80 23.57 -40.05
N THR A 710 -66.81 22.98 -38.90
CA THR A 710 -66.74 21.52 -38.57
C THR A 710 -65.51 20.80 -39.10
N GLY A 711 -64.46 21.55 -39.43
CA GLY A 711 -63.20 20.97 -39.86
C GLY A 711 -62.24 20.80 -38.67
N ASN A 712 -61.53 19.69 -38.64
CA ASN A 712 -60.54 19.38 -37.57
C ASN A 712 -59.11 19.63 -38.11
N PRO A 713 -58.55 20.85 -37.99
CA PRO A 713 -57.24 21.13 -38.45
C PRO A 713 -56.13 20.44 -37.65
N ALA A 714 -55.07 20.07 -38.31
CA ALA A 714 -53.82 19.68 -37.62
C ALA A 714 -53.16 20.94 -37.03
N VAL A 715 -52.70 20.86 -35.79
CA VAL A 715 -52.06 21.99 -35.09
C VAL A 715 -50.56 21.76 -35.06
N ARG A 716 -49.78 22.80 -35.41
CA ARG A 716 -48.34 22.83 -35.22
C ARG A 716 -47.96 24.01 -34.39
N ALA A 717 -47.44 23.74 -33.17
CA ALA A 717 -46.86 24.76 -32.29
C ALA A 717 -45.32 24.63 -32.40
N THR A 718 -44.64 25.74 -32.65
CA THR A 718 -43.17 25.80 -32.74
C THR A 718 -42.67 26.94 -31.87
N LEU A 719 -41.98 26.54 -30.78
CA LEU A 719 -41.21 27.44 -29.91
C LEU A 719 -39.79 27.54 -30.44
N ARG A 720 -39.24 28.74 -30.48
CA ARG A 720 -37.81 29.01 -30.77
C ARG A 720 -37.26 29.91 -29.67
N GLN A 721 -36.08 29.59 -29.17
CA GLN A 721 -35.38 30.35 -28.13
C GLN A 721 -33.89 30.51 -28.47
N LYS A 722 -33.34 31.70 -28.28
CA LYS A 722 -31.91 31.95 -28.52
C LYS A 722 -31.11 31.45 -27.29
N ARG A 723 -29.86 31.09 -27.52
CA ARG A 723 -28.90 30.76 -26.43
C ARG A 723 -28.67 31.99 -25.56
N GLY A 724 -28.32 31.78 -24.29
CA GLY A 724 -28.07 32.88 -23.31
C GLY A 724 -29.32 33.53 -22.76
N GLN A 725 -30.49 33.00 -23.01
CA GLN A 725 -31.73 33.41 -22.38
C GLN A 725 -32.07 32.54 -21.18
N ALA A 726 -32.88 33.02 -20.25
CA ALA A 726 -33.47 32.21 -19.20
C ALA A 726 -34.34 31.08 -19.82
N ASN A 727 -34.26 29.89 -19.25
CA ASN A 727 -35.04 28.75 -19.74
C ASN A 727 -36.53 28.93 -19.48
N SER A 728 -37.40 28.32 -20.29
CA SER A 728 -38.84 28.37 -20.08
C SER A 728 -39.24 27.53 -18.87
N ALA A 729 -40.08 28.07 -18.00
CA ALA A 729 -40.70 27.38 -16.86
C ALA A 729 -42.10 26.90 -17.16
N GLY A 730 -42.80 27.61 -18.05
CA GLY A 730 -44.17 27.28 -18.45
C GLY A 730 -44.59 27.96 -19.74
N ALA A 731 -45.68 27.44 -20.24
CA ALA A 731 -46.38 28.02 -21.39
C ALA A 731 -47.89 27.89 -21.26
N THR A 732 -48.60 28.96 -21.44
CA THR A 732 -50.08 28.98 -21.52
C THR A 732 -50.49 29.44 -22.91
N VAL A 733 -51.33 28.64 -23.55
CA VAL A 733 -51.87 28.91 -24.90
C VAL A 733 -53.36 28.92 -24.79
N LEU A 734 -54.01 30.04 -25.07
CA LEU A 734 -55.45 30.23 -25.09
C LEU A 734 -55.91 30.42 -26.54
N LEU A 735 -56.57 29.40 -27.07
CA LEU A 735 -57.12 29.46 -28.43
C LEU A 735 -58.29 30.46 -28.53
N PRO A 736 -58.56 31.02 -29.69
CA PRO A 736 -59.75 31.86 -29.85
C PRO A 736 -61.04 31.05 -29.76
N LYS A 737 -62.19 31.72 -29.64
CA LYS A 737 -63.55 31.12 -29.57
C LYS A 737 -63.94 30.33 -30.84
N SER A 738 -63.13 30.49 -31.91
CA SER A 738 -63.38 29.79 -33.18
C SER A 738 -62.97 28.29 -33.16
N GLU A 739 -62.20 27.88 -32.13
CA GLU A 739 -61.75 26.50 -31.95
C GLU A 739 -62.26 25.97 -30.58
N PHE A 740 -62.80 24.79 -30.61
CA PHE A 740 -63.27 24.05 -29.42
C PHE A 740 -62.77 22.60 -29.49
N ILE A 741 -62.89 21.86 -28.38
CA ILE A 741 -62.46 20.46 -28.31
C ILE A 741 -63.54 19.57 -28.95
N ASP A 742 -63.11 18.70 -29.86
CA ASP A 742 -63.94 17.67 -30.43
C ASP A 742 -64.08 16.48 -29.48
N ASN A 743 -65.17 16.40 -28.73
CA ASN A 743 -65.42 15.37 -27.74
C ASN A 743 -65.50 13.95 -28.33
N SER A 744 -65.83 13.85 -29.63
CA SER A 744 -65.93 12.53 -30.33
C SER A 744 -64.55 11.87 -30.45
N HIS A 745 -63.47 12.63 -30.50
CA HIS A 745 -62.11 12.17 -30.64
C HIS A 745 -61.34 11.94 -29.34
N ILE A 746 -61.94 12.16 -28.15
CA ILE A 746 -61.29 12.00 -26.83
C ILE A 746 -61.64 10.70 -26.09
N SER A 747 -62.25 9.73 -26.78
CA SER A 747 -62.89 8.54 -26.18
C SER A 747 -61.96 7.47 -25.59
N ASN A 748 -60.65 7.52 -25.81
CA ASN A 748 -59.68 6.50 -25.36
C ASN A 748 -58.37 7.08 -24.81
N PRO A 749 -58.37 7.73 -23.63
CA PRO A 749 -57.16 8.21 -23.04
C PRO A 749 -56.29 7.03 -22.55
N CYS A 750 -54.97 7.16 -22.64
CA CYS A 750 -53.98 6.22 -22.02
C CYS A 750 -54.04 6.37 -20.50
N THR A 751 -54.14 5.27 -19.76
CA THR A 751 -54.08 5.33 -18.29
C THR A 751 -52.66 5.66 -17.82
N ARG A 752 -52.52 6.13 -16.57
CA ARG A 752 -51.20 6.38 -15.98
C ARG A 752 -50.34 5.10 -15.96
N VAL A 753 -50.96 3.95 -15.65
CA VAL A 753 -50.29 2.64 -15.61
C VAL A 753 -49.85 2.23 -17.03
N GLN A 754 -50.71 2.33 -18.04
CA GLN A 754 -50.37 2.02 -19.43
C GLN A 754 -49.23 2.92 -19.96
N PHE A 755 -49.25 4.21 -19.57
CA PHE A 755 -48.18 5.15 -19.95
C PHE A 755 -46.85 4.78 -19.32
N ALA A 756 -46.82 4.42 -18.02
CA ALA A 756 -45.63 3.97 -17.33
C ALA A 756 -45.07 2.67 -17.94
N ALA A 757 -45.98 1.74 -18.30
CA ALA A 757 -45.65 0.46 -18.96
C ALA A 757 -45.36 0.60 -20.48
N GLU A 758 -45.41 1.82 -21.03
CA GLU A 758 -45.23 2.10 -22.45
C GLU A 758 -46.24 1.40 -23.40
N ALA A 759 -47.34 0.98 -22.84
CA ALA A 759 -48.41 0.21 -23.49
C ALA A 759 -49.66 1.06 -23.80
N CYS A 760 -49.50 2.33 -24.17
CA CYS A 760 -50.62 3.21 -24.54
C CYS A 760 -51.36 2.74 -25.80
N PRO A 761 -52.71 2.74 -25.83
CA PRO A 761 -53.46 2.43 -27.02
C PRO A 761 -53.13 3.36 -28.19
N PRO A 762 -53.08 2.84 -29.47
CA PRO A 762 -52.76 3.69 -30.61
C PRO A 762 -53.67 4.89 -30.80
N LYS A 763 -54.95 4.75 -30.41
CA LYS A 763 -55.96 5.82 -30.46
C LYS A 763 -55.71 6.97 -29.47
N SER A 764 -54.93 6.73 -28.39
CA SER A 764 -54.51 7.82 -27.46
C SER A 764 -53.40 8.69 -27.98
N VAL A 765 -52.77 8.34 -29.11
CA VAL A 765 -51.71 9.16 -29.73
C VAL A 765 -52.32 10.29 -30.55
N LEU A 766 -52.14 11.52 -30.03
CA LEU A 766 -52.67 12.73 -30.69
C LEU A 766 -51.71 13.37 -31.67
N GLY A 767 -50.41 13.00 -31.59
CA GLY A 767 -49.43 13.68 -32.43
C GLY A 767 -47.99 13.28 -32.18
N THR A 768 -47.06 14.14 -32.63
CA THR A 768 -45.61 13.97 -32.47
C THR A 768 -44.97 15.22 -31.87
N VAL A 769 -43.85 15.03 -31.20
CA VAL A 769 -43.06 16.09 -30.60
C VAL A 769 -41.58 15.97 -30.95
N GLU A 770 -40.87 17.09 -31.15
CA GLU A 770 -39.43 17.19 -31.31
C GLU A 770 -38.88 18.36 -30.47
N ALA A 771 -37.86 18.10 -29.68
CA ALA A 771 -37.11 19.13 -28.94
C ALA A 771 -35.62 19.09 -29.31
N ARG A 772 -35.02 20.25 -29.54
CA ARG A 772 -33.59 20.43 -29.76
C ARG A 772 -33.00 21.25 -28.64
N THR A 773 -31.98 20.69 -28.01
CA THR A 773 -31.21 21.32 -26.92
C THR A 773 -29.73 21.37 -27.27
N PRO A 774 -28.97 22.42 -26.87
CA PRO A 774 -27.54 22.43 -27.09
C PRO A 774 -26.76 21.43 -26.23
N LEU A 775 -27.45 20.77 -25.27
CA LEU A 775 -26.85 19.79 -24.36
C LEU A 775 -26.68 18.40 -24.98
N LEU A 776 -27.46 18.08 -26.03
CA LEU A 776 -27.49 16.76 -26.64
C LEU A 776 -27.08 16.83 -28.12
N SER A 777 -26.41 15.80 -28.60
CA SER A 777 -25.95 15.72 -30.00
C SER A 777 -27.11 15.47 -30.98
N LYS A 778 -28.19 14.80 -30.57
CA LYS A 778 -29.36 14.47 -31.39
C LYS A 778 -30.62 15.08 -30.76
N PRO A 779 -31.63 15.46 -31.59
CA PRO A 779 -32.92 15.94 -31.06
C PRO A 779 -33.66 14.82 -30.33
N LEU A 780 -34.37 15.19 -29.25
CA LEU A 780 -35.34 14.30 -28.64
C LEU A 780 -36.62 14.29 -29.48
N ARG A 781 -37.16 13.11 -29.76
CA ARG A 781 -38.38 12.91 -30.56
C ARG A 781 -39.33 11.97 -29.86
N GLY A 782 -40.61 12.13 -30.06
CA GLY A 782 -41.57 11.23 -29.48
C GLY A 782 -43.01 11.48 -29.89
N LYS A 783 -43.91 10.82 -29.16
CA LYS A 783 -45.34 10.89 -29.37
C LYS A 783 -45.99 11.83 -28.34
N VAL A 784 -47.13 12.39 -28.71
CA VAL A 784 -48.00 13.16 -27.83
C VAL A 784 -49.23 12.29 -27.55
N TYR A 785 -49.45 12.02 -26.28
CA TYR A 785 -50.51 11.17 -25.80
C TYR A 785 -51.59 11.99 -25.11
N PHE A 786 -52.82 11.51 -25.21
CA PHE A 786 -53.93 11.92 -24.35
C PHE A 786 -53.99 10.93 -23.19
N ARG A 787 -53.65 11.42 -21.97
CA ARG A 787 -53.47 10.57 -20.80
C ARG A 787 -54.51 10.91 -19.71
N SER A 788 -55.16 9.90 -19.18
CA SER A 788 -56.05 10.05 -18.02
C SER A 788 -55.31 10.66 -16.83
N ASN A 789 -55.92 11.62 -16.20
CA ASN A 789 -55.43 12.23 -14.95
C ASN A 789 -56.07 11.62 -13.71
N GLY A 790 -56.83 10.53 -13.83
CA GLY A 790 -57.49 9.85 -12.69
C GLY A 790 -58.69 10.59 -12.13
N GLY A 791 -59.26 11.51 -12.89
CA GLY A 791 -60.44 12.32 -12.45
C GLY A 791 -60.05 13.63 -11.73
N GLU A 792 -58.76 13.94 -11.62
CA GLU A 792 -58.28 15.20 -11.01
C GLU A 792 -58.74 16.46 -11.76
N ARG A 793 -59.03 16.34 -13.02
CA ARG A 793 -59.49 17.42 -13.95
C ARG A 793 -60.51 16.88 -14.95
N GLU A 794 -61.39 17.75 -15.42
CA GLU A 794 -62.44 17.40 -16.36
C GLU A 794 -61.91 16.78 -17.66
N LEU A 795 -60.79 17.29 -18.15
CA LEU A 795 -60.16 16.82 -19.40
C LEU A 795 -58.86 16.06 -19.10
N PRO A 796 -58.58 14.97 -19.84
CA PRO A 796 -57.28 14.29 -19.73
C PRO A 796 -56.10 15.18 -20.08
N ASP A 797 -54.91 14.78 -19.64
CA ASP A 797 -53.67 15.51 -19.86
C ASP A 797 -53.10 15.28 -21.29
N LEU A 798 -52.44 16.31 -21.82
CA LEU A 798 -51.65 16.19 -23.03
C LEU A 798 -50.22 15.88 -22.63
N VAL A 799 -49.74 14.67 -22.89
CA VAL A 799 -48.39 14.27 -22.48
C VAL A 799 -47.46 14.12 -23.68
N ALA A 800 -46.42 14.93 -23.72
CA ALA A 800 -45.35 14.84 -24.69
C ALA A 800 -44.20 13.97 -24.13
N ASP A 801 -44.04 12.75 -24.65
CA ASP A 801 -43.01 11.78 -24.27
C ASP A 801 -41.82 11.91 -25.23
N LEU A 802 -40.82 12.66 -24.85
CA LEU A 802 -39.62 12.93 -25.66
C LEU A 802 -38.55 11.90 -25.36
N ARG A 803 -38.08 11.19 -26.37
CA ARG A 803 -37.09 10.11 -26.28
C ARG A 803 -35.89 10.35 -27.21
N GLY A 804 -34.74 9.79 -26.81
CA GLY A 804 -33.49 9.85 -27.55
C GLY A 804 -32.32 9.48 -26.65
N GLN A 805 -31.34 10.33 -26.57
CA GLN A 805 -30.21 10.14 -25.64
C GLN A 805 -30.68 10.15 -24.16
N LEU A 806 -31.79 10.80 -23.89
CA LEU A 806 -32.49 10.83 -22.60
C LEU A 806 -33.99 10.71 -22.83
N ARG A 807 -34.76 10.49 -21.77
CA ARG A 807 -36.24 10.58 -21.80
C ARG A 807 -36.67 11.80 -20.99
N VAL A 808 -37.56 12.64 -21.56
CA VAL A 808 -38.18 13.79 -20.89
C VAL A 808 -39.67 13.80 -21.16
N THR A 809 -40.48 13.94 -20.12
CA THR A 809 -41.92 13.98 -20.20
C THR A 809 -42.45 15.39 -19.87
N LEU A 810 -43.23 15.98 -20.76
CA LEU A 810 -43.92 17.26 -20.49
C LEU A 810 -45.42 17.04 -20.40
N VAL A 811 -46.01 17.48 -19.30
CA VAL A 811 -47.42 17.34 -19.04
C VAL A 811 -48.14 18.69 -19.25
N GLY A 812 -49.08 18.73 -20.19
CA GLY A 812 -49.92 19.86 -20.47
C GLY A 812 -51.33 19.62 -19.99
N PHE A 813 -51.87 20.55 -19.24
CA PHE A 813 -53.22 20.56 -18.74
C PHE A 813 -54.11 21.27 -19.73
N ILE A 814 -55.28 20.68 -20.07
CA ILE A 814 -56.28 21.27 -20.97
C ILE A 814 -57.50 21.59 -20.13
N ASP A 815 -58.00 22.81 -20.28
CA ASP A 815 -59.30 23.23 -19.68
C ASP A 815 -60.03 24.24 -20.60
N SER A 816 -61.26 24.54 -20.26
CA SER A 816 -62.10 25.54 -20.94
C SER A 816 -62.25 26.80 -20.08
N VAL A 817 -61.93 27.95 -20.66
CA VAL A 817 -62.11 29.26 -19.98
C VAL A 817 -62.92 30.22 -20.85
N LYS A 818 -64.10 30.60 -20.37
CA LYS A 818 -65.00 31.50 -21.13
C LYS A 818 -65.28 31.01 -22.56
N GLY A 819 -65.48 29.64 -22.73
CA GLY A 819 -65.69 28.98 -23.99
C GLY A 819 -64.49 28.95 -24.92
N ARG A 820 -63.27 29.03 -24.40
CA ARG A 820 -62.00 28.97 -25.14
C ARG A 820 -61.15 27.84 -24.57
N VAL A 821 -60.48 27.12 -25.45
CA VAL A 821 -59.56 26.02 -25.06
C VAL A 821 -58.27 26.66 -24.58
N ARG A 822 -57.90 26.32 -23.35
CA ARG A 822 -56.63 26.72 -22.74
C ARG A 822 -55.77 25.47 -22.49
N THR A 823 -54.51 25.50 -22.96
CA THR A 823 -53.50 24.47 -22.70
C THR A 823 -52.39 25.08 -21.86
N ARG A 824 -52.01 24.50 -20.71
CA ARG A 824 -50.98 24.98 -19.78
C ARG A 824 -49.93 23.91 -19.55
N PHE A 825 -48.68 24.21 -19.79
CA PHE A 825 -47.48 23.47 -19.35
C PHE A 825 -46.89 24.24 -18.17
N LEU A 826 -47.03 23.74 -16.93
CA LEU A 826 -46.68 24.49 -15.70
C LEU A 826 -45.37 24.04 -15.08
N SER A 827 -44.86 22.86 -15.47
CA SER A 827 -43.70 22.25 -14.88
C SER A 827 -42.72 21.84 -16.01
N VAL A 828 -42.09 22.84 -16.63
CA VAL A 828 -41.04 22.61 -17.65
C VAL A 828 -39.68 22.59 -16.94
N PRO A 829 -38.85 21.54 -17.15
CA PRO A 829 -37.51 21.48 -16.56
C PRO A 829 -36.67 22.70 -16.92
N ASP A 830 -35.80 23.15 -15.99
CA ASP A 830 -34.87 24.28 -16.21
C ASP A 830 -33.71 23.83 -17.13
N ALA A 831 -34.03 23.61 -18.40
CA ALA A 831 -33.14 23.13 -19.43
C ALA A 831 -33.20 24.00 -20.69
N PRO A 832 -32.07 24.32 -21.35
CA PRO A 832 -32.04 25.15 -22.55
C PRO A 832 -32.64 24.36 -23.73
N VAL A 833 -33.61 24.97 -24.40
CA VAL A 833 -34.25 24.48 -25.59
C VAL A 833 -34.12 25.48 -26.72
N THR A 834 -33.45 25.13 -27.81
CA THR A 834 -33.32 26.01 -28.99
C THR A 834 -34.53 25.95 -29.89
N SER A 835 -35.18 24.80 -29.98
CA SER A 835 -36.47 24.67 -30.66
C SER A 835 -37.29 23.52 -30.06
N PHE A 836 -38.59 23.75 -29.93
CA PHE A 836 -39.57 22.73 -29.56
C PHE A 836 -40.73 22.79 -30.55
N THR A 837 -41.07 21.65 -31.13
CA THR A 837 -42.14 21.54 -32.11
C THR A 837 -43.12 20.43 -31.69
N LEU A 838 -44.34 20.82 -31.42
CA LEU A 838 -45.46 19.90 -31.15
C LEU A 838 -46.40 19.92 -32.38
N LYS A 839 -46.76 18.76 -32.85
CA LYS A 839 -47.66 18.56 -34.00
C LYS A 839 -48.81 17.65 -33.53
N LEU A 840 -50.01 18.18 -33.47
CA LEU A 840 -51.26 17.40 -33.29
C LEU A 840 -51.84 17.03 -34.64
N TYR A 841 -52.37 15.84 -34.71
CA TYR A 841 -53.03 15.34 -35.91
C TYR A 841 -54.32 16.13 -36.17
N GLY A 842 -54.80 16.15 -37.40
CA GLY A 842 -56.11 16.69 -37.82
C GLY A 842 -56.97 15.59 -38.46
N GLY A 843 -58.15 15.98 -38.98
CA GLY A 843 -59.14 15.05 -39.59
C GLY A 843 -59.73 14.12 -38.52
N SER A 844 -59.93 12.86 -38.79
CA SER A 844 -60.54 11.88 -37.88
C SER A 844 -59.77 11.67 -36.55
N ARG A 845 -58.61 12.29 -36.34
CA ARG A 845 -57.84 12.30 -35.08
C ARG A 845 -57.56 13.72 -34.57
N GLY A 846 -58.29 14.69 -35.08
CA GLY A 846 -58.09 16.08 -34.69
C GLY A 846 -58.68 16.33 -33.31
N LEU A 847 -57.88 16.95 -32.41
CA LEU A 847 -58.33 17.26 -31.05
C LEU A 847 -59.29 18.49 -31.01
N ILE A 848 -59.13 19.40 -32.01
CA ILE A 848 -59.96 20.63 -32.09
C ILE A 848 -60.79 20.61 -33.34
N GLU A 849 -61.97 21.27 -33.23
CA GLU A 849 -62.91 21.53 -34.31
C GLU A 849 -63.16 23.02 -34.47
N ASN A 850 -63.35 23.48 -35.67
CA ASN A 850 -63.61 24.86 -36.03
C ASN A 850 -65.16 25.18 -35.94
N SER A 851 -65.56 26.20 -35.24
CA SER A 851 -66.95 26.68 -35.19
C SER A 851 -67.33 27.57 -36.36
N ARG A 852 -66.36 28.06 -37.11
CA ARG A 852 -66.50 28.90 -38.28
C ARG A 852 -65.42 28.70 -39.34
N ASN A 853 -65.48 29.34 -40.50
CA ASN A 853 -64.39 29.34 -41.44
C ASN A 853 -63.23 30.28 -40.95
N LEU A 854 -62.07 29.68 -40.69
CA LEU A 854 -60.90 30.39 -40.07
C LEU A 854 -60.21 31.32 -41.14
N CYS A 855 -60.35 31.06 -42.43
CA CYS A 855 -59.77 31.91 -43.45
C CYS A 855 -60.40 33.33 -43.51
N ILE A 856 -61.65 33.43 -43.05
CA ILE A 856 -62.39 34.72 -43.00
C ILE A 856 -62.08 35.45 -41.69
N SER A 857 -61.95 34.71 -40.59
CA SER A 857 -61.92 35.29 -39.22
C SER A 857 -60.51 35.77 -38.80
N LYS A 858 -59.44 35.34 -39.46
CA LYS A 858 -58.05 35.63 -39.09
C LYS A 858 -57.77 35.48 -37.56
N PRO A 859 -57.93 34.33 -36.98
CA PRO A 859 -57.89 34.13 -35.54
C PRO A 859 -56.51 34.45 -34.94
N ARG A 860 -56.53 35.06 -33.74
CA ARG A 860 -55.35 35.29 -32.92
C ARG A 860 -55.32 34.39 -31.70
N VAL A 861 -54.16 33.93 -31.31
CA VAL A 861 -53.92 33.11 -30.13
C VAL A 861 -53.30 33.97 -29.04
N GLU A 862 -53.75 33.88 -27.81
CA GLU A 862 -53.10 34.49 -26.65
C GLU A 862 -52.09 33.50 -26.09
N ILE A 863 -50.87 33.93 -25.95
CA ILE A 863 -49.73 33.15 -25.51
C ILE A 863 -49.06 33.86 -24.36
N ARG A 864 -48.95 33.17 -23.20
CA ARG A 864 -48.14 33.57 -22.10
C ARG A 864 -47.01 32.55 -21.90
N LEU A 865 -45.79 33.01 -21.90
CA LEU A 865 -44.58 32.21 -21.66
C LEU A 865 -43.93 32.69 -20.39
N ASP A 866 -43.68 31.81 -19.45
CA ASP A 866 -43.04 32.09 -18.16
C ASP A 866 -41.63 31.49 -18.15
N ALA A 867 -40.67 32.19 -17.59
CA ALA A 867 -39.25 31.82 -17.49
C ALA A 867 -38.90 31.33 -16.10
N GLN A 868 -37.86 30.52 -16.00
CA GLN A 868 -37.29 30.04 -14.75
C GLN A 868 -36.79 31.15 -13.82
N ASN A 869 -36.38 32.27 -14.38
CA ASN A 869 -35.94 33.47 -13.62
C ASN A 869 -37.09 34.41 -13.22
N GLY A 870 -38.33 34.01 -13.39
CA GLY A 870 -39.52 34.76 -13.01
C GLY A 870 -39.98 35.83 -14.06
N ARG A 871 -39.28 36.01 -15.20
CA ARG A 871 -39.76 36.86 -16.30
C ARG A 871 -40.90 36.16 -17.03
N SER A 872 -41.78 36.95 -17.58
CA SER A 872 -42.86 36.46 -18.46
C SER A 872 -42.96 37.30 -19.74
N GLN A 873 -43.52 36.70 -20.78
CA GLN A 873 -43.83 37.34 -22.05
C GLN A 873 -45.22 36.99 -22.53
N ASP A 874 -46.06 38.00 -22.70
CA ASP A 874 -47.38 37.86 -23.27
C ASP A 874 -47.36 38.31 -24.73
N THR A 875 -48.00 37.54 -25.63
CA THR A 875 -48.08 37.83 -27.06
C THR A 875 -49.42 37.36 -27.63
N ASN A 876 -49.89 38.01 -28.71
CA ASN A 876 -51.16 37.70 -29.37
C ASN A 876 -50.99 37.60 -30.91
N PRO A 877 -50.15 36.62 -31.40
CA PRO A 877 -49.92 36.47 -32.82
C PRO A 877 -51.12 35.90 -33.57
N LEU A 878 -51.19 36.21 -34.89
CA LEU A 878 -52.06 35.51 -35.79
C LEU A 878 -51.69 34.04 -35.93
N ILE A 879 -52.71 33.18 -35.99
CA ILE A 879 -52.54 31.77 -36.32
C ILE A 879 -52.19 31.67 -37.81
N GLY A 880 -51.12 30.99 -38.16
CA GLY A 880 -50.77 30.73 -39.57
C GLY A 880 -51.73 29.74 -40.23
N LEU A 881 -52.43 30.16 -41.21
CA LEU A 881 -53.43 29.38 -41.90
C LEU A 881 -53.03 29.12 -43.37
N PRO A 882 -53.39 28.00 -43.99
CA PRO A 882 -53.09 27.69 -45.40
C PRO A 882 -54.15 28.30 -46.34
N CYS A 883 -54.64 29.50 -46.01
CA CYS A 883 -55.63 30.20 -46.87
C CYS A 883 -54.92 30.75 -48.15
N GLY A 884 -55.25 30.31 -49.31
CA GLY A 884 -54.68 30.80 -50.54
C GLY A 884 -54.86 32.30 -50.73
N LYS A 885 -54.05 32.95 -51.62
CA LYS A 885 -54.12 34.37 -51.94
C LYS A 885 -55.35 34.77 -52.77
N HIS A 886 -56.43 33.95 -52.76
CA HIS A 886 -57.70 34.22 -53.40
C HIS A 886 -58.68 34.90 -52.50
N GLY A 887 -58.41 36.18 -52.21
CA GLY A 887 -59.28 37.06 -51.35
C GLY A 887 -59.29 38.53 -51.84
N LYS A 888 -58.91 38.77 -53.07
CA LYS A 888 -59.08 40.08 -53.71
C LYS A 888 -59.76 39.87 -55.03
N LYS A 889 -61.09 39.60 -55.06
CA LYS A 889 -62.00 40.07 -56.12
C LYS A 889 -63.40 40.21 -55.51
N LYS A 890 -63.84 41.46 -55.39
CA LYS A 890 -65.15 42.09 -55.24
C LYS A 890 -65.99 41.79 -54.03
#